data_bc4f075f636203e823e610fbea1a67d2
#
_entry.id   bc4f075f636203e823e610fbea1a67d2
#
_cell.length_a   1.000
_cell.length_b   1.000
_cell.length_c   1.000
_cell.angle_alpha   90.00
_cell.angle_beta   90.00
_cell.angle_gamma   90.00
#
_symmetry.space_group_name_H-M   'P 1'
#
loop_
_entity.id
_entity.type
_entity.pdbx_description
1 polymer ?
#
loop_
_entity_poly.entity_id
_entity_poly.type
_entity_poly.pdbx_seq_one_letter_code
_entity_poly.pdbx_strand_id
1 'polypeptide(L)'
;MKKKCFKKTVSWALSIVMSATMAVTPVLADTFTDGSQLIVSEDAGEETPAATISDAEDEGMMEPEHTFEIEDNCEDSGRTGFSSENEASGFSDDSVLAAQTEEKAAVYLDPSSGNDGNTGESAKSAVNTLSKAVELAQGGDIFLLDCVEVDSDIKLSNVTFRPGKSNMSGMLYISRGKVTLENIIINNKTPDGKSCQFSNYPIEVTGRLATLTIADGTEIGPFPGNSCIIVSHDSTVNLNGGKILGDKQNTVEYGGGIYAEHATVNVNGGTISGHSATYGGGIFSSYSNIKINGGTISDNQSIRGSGIYAINDSNVSLKGGSIIHNKSGQGAGVYLSISKLFINGESCQITQNTVTTEPSPKDMRGEGGGIYLIYSEAEIESGTINKNTAIAAAPDENGNIQGGLGGAISAKYSRVTIKGDTKIRNNSAGNRGGAIYTEGTNNDSSLLNIEGGTISGNHVNGSGAGIFAICSRGNKHNMDVNISGGTITNNYSGTGENEEENAIVLMGWDPNLTEDTGFADLHLSDSPVITGSVTLSDDNNYGPRIYVGKSLQLSDKHILVTPTYGKADLIAVEYENDSAAESFESQFYSNGMSKLVRDGKYLKWALVKPKVQVSADKEKGCPSSKIVLTAKATHVLDDKGITYSYQWYKDDQILNSQTGETLTVSEAGTYKVEVTATSQAGVNSTETASIVIPAFEHSYSWQFDKTNHWEHCSIGNENTTQEAHTFGNWVVTKQASIGAEGEKERTCTVCGYTEKETIPSIYIPSYPVTGIKVSQDTLMLTKKDETAQLSAEVVPSYADNTRVTWKSSDESVVRSNLRTQTLRS
;
A
#
# COMPACT_ATOMS: atom_id res chain seq x y z
N MET A 1 -2.46 57.74 7.31
CA MET A 1 -3.66 56.90 7.20
C MET A 1 -3.29 55.54 7.78
N LYS A 2 -3.93 55.13 8.87
CA LYS A 2 -3.61 53.81 9.51
C LYS A 2 -4.14 52.69 8.65
N LYS A 3 -3.27 52.02 7.85
CA LYS A 3 -3.60 50.72 7.25
C LYS A 3 -3.45 49.66 8.32
N LYS A 4 -4.58 49.18 8.83
CA LYS A 4 -4.61 47.96 9.64
C LYS A 4 -4.39 46.76 8.72
N CYS A 5 -3.56 45.80 9.10
CA CYS A 5 -3.67 44.44 8.59
C CYS A 5 -5.13 44.01 8.69
N PHE A 6 -5.78 43.82 7.54
CA PHE A 6 -7.22 43.73 7.51
C PHE A 6 -7.67 42.34 7.98
N LYS A 7 -8.41 42.27 9.06
CA LYS A 7 -9.31 41.17 9.33
C LYS A 7 -10.35 41.12 8.20
N LYS A 8 -10.10 40.37 7.18
CA LYS A 8 -11.13 39.75 6.37
C LYS A 8 -11.24 38.30 6.75
N THR A 9 -12.10 38.03 7.68
CA THR A 9 -12.72 36.76 7.95
C THR A 9 -13.29 36.19 6.65
N VAL A 10 -12.51 35.32 5.97
CA VAL A 10 -13.08 34.35 5.03
C VAL A 10 -13.39 33.10 5.88
N SER A 11 -14.14 33.30 6.95
CA SER A 11 -14.63 32.28 7.86
C SER A 11 -16.12 32.01 7.65
N TRP A 12 -16.63 32.01 6.41
CA TRP A 12 -18.04 31.85 6.20
C TRP A 12 -18.52 30.74 5.31
N ALA A 13 -17.64 29.92 4.76
CA ALA A 13 -18.07 28.79 3.95
C ALA A 13 -17.67 27.42 4.50
N LEU A 14 -16.73 27.34 5.42
CA LEU A 14 -16.17 26.05 5.88
C LEU A 14 -16.68 25.55 7.24
N SER A 15 -17.25 26.40 8.06
CA SER A 15 -17.65 26.01 9.44
C SER A 15 -19.05 25.42 9.58
N ILE A 16 -19.84 25.31 8.52
CA ILE A 16 -21.23 24.81 8.62
C ILE A 16 -21.38 23.33 8.20
N VAL A 17 -20.39 22.71 7.59
CA VAL A 17 -20.53 21.37 7.02
C VAL A 17 -19.86 20.26 7.85
N MET A 18 -19.15 20.59 8.92
CA MET A 18 -18.38 19.59 9.68
C MET A 18 -19.06 18.96 10.90
N SER A 19 -20.32 19.22 11.17
CA SER A 19 -21.06 18.61 12.31
C SER A 19 -22.24 17.72 11.92
N ALA A 20 -22.28 17.19 10.70
CA ALA A 20 -23.29 16.22 10.32
C ALA A 20 -22.68 14.80 10.35
N THR A 21 -23.01 14.07 11.39
CA THR A 21 -22.84 12.61 11.53
C THR A 21 -23.43 11.88 10.33
N MET A 22 -22.65 10.96 9.73
CA MET A 22 -23.10 10.07 8.66
C MET A 22 -24.22 9.16 9.15
N ALA A 23 -25.43 9.40 8.68
CA ALA A 23 -26.43 8.36 8.48
C ALA A 23 -26.54 8.16 6.97
N VAL A 24 -26.12 6.98 6.49
CA VAL A 24 -26.30 6.61 5.09
C VAL A 24 -27.74 6.17 4.91
N THR A 25 -28.53 6.99 4.27
CA THR A 25 -29.78 6.56 3.63
C THR A 25 -29.68 6.80 2.14
N PRO A 26 -30.14 5.87 1.29
CA PRO A 26 -30.06 6.03 -0.16
C PRO A 26 -31.13 7.04 -0.61
N VAL A 27 -30.71 8.09 -1.29
CA VAL A 27 -31.64 8.97 -2.00
C VAL A 27 -31.71 8.51 -3.44
N LEU A 28 -32.94 8.18 -3.84
CA LEU A 28 -33.33 7.88 -5.22
C LEU A 28 -32.96 9.03 -6.17
N ALA A 29 -32.51 8.64 -7.33
CA ALA A 29 -32.42 9.51 -8.49
C ALA A 29 -33.83 9.86 -8.96
N ASP A 30 -34.15 11.14 -8.95
CA ASP A 30 -35.28 11.67 -9.69
C ASP A 30 -34.78 12.58 -10.81
N THR A 31 -35.36 12.28 -11.94
CA THR A 31 -35.29 12.85 -13.28
C THR A 31 -35.19 14.38 -13.35
N PHE A 32 -34.24 14.87 -14.15
CA PHE A 32 -34.40 16.13 -14.88
C PHE A 32 -34.25 15.86 -16.37
N THR A 33 -35.43 15.88 -17.03
CA THR A 33 -35.59 16.13 -18.45
C THR A 33 -35.61 17.65 -18.65
N ASP A 34 -34.71 18.22 -19.39
CA ASP A 34 -35.01 19.30 -20.31
C ASP A 34 -34.02 19.35 -21.45
N GLY A 35 -34.60 19.39 -22.63
CA GLY A 35 -33.89 19.40 -23.89
C GLY A 35 -33.54 20.83 -24.30
N SER A 36 -32.32 21.00 -24.77
CA SER A 36 -32.03 21.99 -25.81
C SER A 36 -30.91 21.49 -26.70
N GLN A 37 -31.28 21.23 -27.94
CA GLN A 37 -30.38 21.01 -29.06
C GLN A 37 -29.51 22.24 -29.27
N LEU A 38 -28.23 22.06 -29.49
CA LEU A 38 -27.38 23.00 -30.16
C LEU A 38 -26.78 22.34 -31.41
N ILE A 39 -27.10 23.00 -32.50
CA ILE A 39 -26.81 22.66 -33.89
C ILE A 39 -25.30 22.75 -34.14
N VAL A 40 -24.77 21.70 -34.74
CA VAL A 40 -23.42 21.68 -35.32
C VAL A 40 -23.52 22.27 -36.72
N SER A 41 -22.72 23.27 -37.03
CA SER A 41 -22.45 23.68 -38.43
C SER A 41 -21.05 23.18 -38.79
N GLU A 42 -21.02 22.28 -39.75
CA GLU A 42 -19.81 21.95 -40.52
C GLU A 42 -19.38 23.17 -41.34
N ASP A 43 -18.11 23.44 -41.44
CA ASP A 43 -17.55 23.91 -42.69
C ASP A 43 -16.10 23.45 -42.87
N ALA A 44 -15.78 23.10 -44.12
CA ALA A 44 -14.62 22.41 -44.56
C ALA A 44 -13.54 23.36 -45.12
N GLY A 45 -12.30 22.90 -45.26
CA GLY A 45 -11.26 23.54 -46.11
C GLY A 45 -9.85 23.09 -45.72
N GLU A 46 -9.33 22.04 -46.28
CA GLU A 46 -8.16 21.91 -47.19
C GLU A 46 -7.03 22.96 -47.01
N GLU A 47 -5.79 22.59 -46.85
CA GLU A 47 -4.79 21.98 -47.72
C GLU A 47 -3.44 21.81 -47.02
N THR A 48 -2.74 20.73 -47.36
CA THR A 48 -1.30 20.50 -47.16
C THR A 48 -0.46 21.27 -48.20
N PRO A 49 0.88 21.46 -48.06
CA PRO A 49 1.75 20.36 -48.44
C PRO A 49 3.07 20.19 -47.66
N ALA A 50 3.63 19.04 -47.90
CA ALA A 50 4.92 18.50 -47.44
C ALA A 50 6.16 19.25 -48.02
N ALA A 51 7.26 19.16 -47.29
CA ALA A 51 8.60 19.26 -47.83
C ALA A 51 9.55 18.29 -47.12
N THR A 52 9.98 17.31 -47.87
CA THR A 52 11.12 16.40 -47.67
C THR A 52 12.44 17.11 -47.97
N ILE A 53 13.52 16.74 -47.29
CA ILE A 53 14.94 16.65 -47.73
C ILE A 53 15.67 15.99 -46.56
N SER A 54 16.09 14.72 -46.61
CA SER A 54 17.23 13.98 -47.22
C SER A 54 18.57 14.19 -46.54
N ASP A 55 19.00 13.06 -46.00
CA ASP A 55 20.34 12.46 -45.94
C ASP A 55 21.61 13.28 -45.65
N ALA A 56 22.39 12.83 -44.70
CA ALA A 56 23.80 12.43 -44.90
C ALA A 56 24.38 11.71 -43.65
N GLU A 57 24.95 10.57 -43.93
CA GLU A 57 25.90 9.73 -43.23
C GLU A 57 27.07 10.52 -42.59
N ASP A 58 27.80 10.11 -41.53
CA ASP A 58 28.63 8.94 -41.42
C ASP A 58 29.54 9.02 -40.15
N GLU A 59 29.92 7.88 -39.65
CA GLU A 59 31.11 7.52 -38.84
C GLU A 59 31.37 8.23 -37.47
N GLY A 60 31.59 7.59 -36.37
CA GLY A 60 32.36 6.42 -36.06
C GLY A 60 32.97 6.50 -34.67
N MET A 61 32.93 5.40 -33.97
CA MET A 61 33.89 4.90 -32.96
C MET A 61 34.04 5.52 -31.57
N MET A 62 33.85 4.68 -30.63
CA MET A 62 34.62 4.23 -29.47
C MET A 62 33.94 4.41 -28.11
N GLU A 63 33.63 3.24 -27.57
CA GLU A 63 33.51 3.02 -26.13
C GLU A 63 34.86 3.23 -25.42
N PRO A 64 34.81 3.51 -24.09
CA PRO A 64 35.27 2.41 -23.27
C PRO A 64 34.37 2.15 -22.05
N GLU A 65 34.23 0.85 -21.77
CA GLU A 65 33.76 0.26 -20.54
C GLU A 65 34.55 0.78 -19.32
N HIS A 66 33.84 1.14 -18.26
CA HIS A 66 34.36 0.99 -16.92
C HIS A 66 33.25 0.50 -15.98
N THR A 67 33.30 -0.77 -15.72
CA THR A 67 32.70 -1.45 -14.58
C THR A 67 33.32 -0.93 -13.28
N PHE A 68 32.48 -0.51 -12.34
CA PHE A 68 32.82 -0.46 -10.92
C PHE A 68 31.87 -1.34 -10.15
N GLU A 69 32.41 -2.50 -9.76
CA GLU A 69 31.87 -3.33 -8.69
C GLU A 69 32.18 -2.62 -7.36
N ILE A 70 31.18 -2.52 -6.49
CA ILE A 70 31.37 -2.19 -5.08
C ILE A 70 30.90 -3.40 -4.29
N GLU A 71 31.87 -4.11 -3.74
CA GLU A 71 31.69 -5.20 -2.80
C GLU A 71 31.12 -4.68 -1.48
N ASP A 72 30.09 -5.39 -1.00
CA ASP A 72 29.65 -5.35 0.39
C ASP A 72 30.71 -6.05 1.27
N ASN A 73 31.23 -5.34 2.25
CA ASN A 73 31.86 -5.95 3.42
C ASN A 73 31.58 -5.08 4.66
N CYS A 74 30.65 -5.54 5.48
CA CYS A 74 30.53 -5.17 6.88
C CYS A 74 30.86 -6.36 7.74
N GLU A 75 32.07 -6.42 8.26
CA GLU A 75 32.42 -7.28 9.39
C GLU A 75 32.33 -6.53 10.71
N ASP A 76 31.69 -7.22 11.62
CA ASP A 76 31.46 -6.94 13.03
C ASP A 76 32.76 -7.09 13.86
N SER A 77 33.05 -6.14 14.74
CA SER A 77 33.88 -6.39 15.93
C SER A 77 33.65 -5.25 16.95
N GLY A 78 32.95 -5.40 18.03
CA GLY A 78 33.49 -6.04 19.23
C GLY A 78 33.74 -4.98 20.30
N ARG A 79 32.77 -4.85 21.23
CA ARG A 79 32.86 -4.48 22.66
C ARG A 79 34.24 -4.15 23.24
N THR A 80 34.37 -3.02 23.95
CA THR A 80 34.66 -3.00 25.41
C THR A 80 34.50 -1.58 25.96
N GLY A 81 33.82 -1.45 27.08
CA GLY A 81 33.78 -0.24 27.89
C GLY A 81 34.98 -0.13 28.83
N PHE A 82 35.22 1.06 29.31
CA PHE A 82 35.75 1.32 30.66
C PHE A 82 35.47 2.75 31.10
N SER A 83 35.18 2.84 32.37
CA SER A 83 34.81 4.01 33.17
C SER A 83 36.01 4.81 33.65
N SER A 84 35.75 6.07 33.98
CA SER A 84 36.21 6.87 35.12
C SER A 84 37.63 7.39 35.24
N GLU A 85 37.62 8.68 35.51
CA GLU A 85 38.39 9.42 36.53
C GLU A 85 39.80 9.96 36.23
N ASN A 86 39.81 11.28 36.32
CA ASN A 86 40.81 12.12 36.96
C ASN A 86 42.33 12.01 36.62
N GLU A 87 42.97 13.04 36.14
CA GLU A 87 43.62 14.06 36.96
C GLU A 87 44.35 15.12 36.12
N ALA A 88 44.42 16.30 36.70
CA ALA A 88 45.02 17.47 36.17
C ALA A 88 46.55 17.43 36.20
N SER A 89 47.19 17.97 35.15
CA SER A 89 48.45 18.71 35.37
C SER A 89 48.61 19.72 34.23
N GLY A 90 48.82 20.97 34.61
CA GLY A 90 48.89 22.10 33.74
C GLY A 90 50.16 22.19 32.92
N PHE A 91 50.07 22.95 31.85
CA PHE A 91 51.13 23.84 31.39
C PHE A 91 50.49 25.07 30.74
N SER A 92 51.11 26.16 31.05
CA SER A 92 50.78 27.55 30.76
C SER A 92 50.90 27.95 29.30
N ASP A 93 50.13 28.97 29.02
CA ASP A 93 50.39 30.04 28.10
C ASP A 93 50.44 29.73 26.60
N ASP A 94 49.30 30.01 25.97
CA ASP A 94 49.35 30.79 24.73
C ASP A 94 48.02 31.55 24.56
N SER A 95 48.16 32.84 24.43
CA SER A 95 47.10 33.79 24.22
C SER A 95 46.38 33.52 22.90
N VAL A 96 45.36 32.64 22.92
CA VAL A 96 44.35 32.60 21.90
C VAL A 96 43.44 33.80 22.17
N LEU A 97 43.58 34.84 21.31
CA LEU A 97 42.55 35.86 21.16
C LEU A 97 41.20 35.13 20.99
N ALA A 98 40.42 35.08 22.06
CA ALA A 98 39.00 34.84 21.93
C ALA A 98 38.50 35.94 20.99
N ALA A 99 38.14 35.54 19.76
CA ALA A 99 37.30 36.35 18.90
C ALA A 99 36.05 36.60 19.73
N GLN A 100 35.91 37.80 20.27
CA GLN A 100 34.64 38.28 20.79
C GLN A 100 33.71 38.17 19.60
N THR A 101 32.82 37.19 19.63
CA THR A 101 31.63 37.24 18.82
C THR A 101 30.89 38.47 19.32
N GLU A 102 30.99 39.58 18.58
CA GLU A 102 30.15 40.75 18.82
C GLU A 102 28.72 40.24 18.88
N GLU A 103 28.10 40.41 20.05
CA GLU A 103 26.69 40.09 20.24
C GLU A 103 25.93 41.02 19.29
N LYS A 104 25.44 40.46 18.17
CA LYS A 104 24.75 41.22 17.14
C LYS A 104 23.53 41.90 17.77
N ALA A 105 23.40 43.20 17.56
CA ALA A 105 22.33 43.99 18.17
C ALA A 105 20.95 43.52 17.73
N ALA A 106 20.06 43.26 18.68
CA ALA A 106 18.66 42.99 18.40
C ALA A 106 17.93 44.28 18.00
N VAL A 107 17.18 44.24 16.91
CA VAL A 107 16.44 45.40 16.37
C VAL A 107 14.92 45.18 16.48
N TYR A 108 14.20 46.18 16.97
CA TYR A 108 12.76 46.19 17.05
C TYR A 108 12.16 46.92 15.85
N LEU A 109 11.20 46.29 15.17
CA LEU A 109 10.47 46.82 14.02
C LEU A 109 8.98 46.97 14.36
N ASP A 110 8.44 48.15 14.26
CA ASP A 110 7.02 48.46 14.38
C ASP A 110 6.49 49.19 13.13
N PRO A 111 5.93 48.49 12.16
CA PRO A 111 5.42 49.11 10.93
C PRO A 111 4.26 50.07 11.19
N SER A 112 3.60 49.97 12.34
CA SER A 112 2.41 50.78 12.69
C SER A 112 2.75 52.10 13.41
N SER A 113 3.79 52.10 14.28
CA SER A 113 4.12 53.22 15.15
C SER A 113 5.60 53.52 15.31
N GLY A 114 6.45 52.78 14.65
CA GLY A 114 7.90 52.99 14.64
C GLY A 114 8.34 54.25 13.86
N ASN A 115 9.60 54.56 13.93
CA ASN A 115 10.20 55.69 13.19
C ASN A 115 11.63 55.32 12.79
N ASP A 116 12.00 55.47 11.53
CA ASP A 116 13.31 55.10 10.99
C ASP A 116 14.44 56.03 11.48
N GLY A 117 14.12 57.10 12.18
CA GLY A 117 15.08 57.91 12.95
C GLY A 117 15.47 57.30 14.31
N ASN A 118 14.83 56.24 14.73
CA ASN A 118 15.11 55.58 15.99
C ASN A 118 16.30 54.57 15.87
N THR A 119 16.85 54.18 17.01
CA THR A 119 17.99 53.23 17.06
C THR A 119 17.58 51.77 16.87
N GLY A 120 16.30 51.43 17.07
CA GLY A 120 15.82 50.07 17.02
C GLY A 120 16.09 49.22 18.26
N GLU A 121 16.85 49.69 19.25
CA GLU A 121 17.35 48.89 20.40
C GLU A 121 16.25 48.42 21.37
N SER A 122 15.05 48.91 21.28
CA SER A 122 13.94 48.53 22.15
C SER A 122 12.58 48.72 21.47
N ALA A 123 11.53 48.14 22.03
CA ALA A 123 10.15 48.29 21.54
C ALA A 123 9.68 49.76 21.56
N LYS A 124 10.24 50.63 22.41
CA LYS A 124 9.93 52.05 22.45
C LYS A 124 10.69 52.89 21.41
N SER A 125 11.82 52.40 20.98
CA SER A 125 12.68 53.00 19.95
C SER A 125 12.66 52.20 18.65
N ALA A 126 11.58 51.52 18.37
CA ALA A 126 11.39 50.70 17.18
C ALA A 126 11.49 51.52 15.89
N VAL A 127 12.11 50.96 14.84
CA VAL A 127 12.11 51.49 13.49
C VAL A 127 10.80 51.20 12.78
N ASN A 128 10.50 51.89 11.69
CA ASN A 128 9.24 51.75 10.99
C ASN A 128 9.30 50.84 9.76
N THR A 129 10.44 50.84 9.04
CA THR A 129 10.56 50.08 7.79
C THR A 129 11.41 48.83 7.93
N LEU A 130 11.06 47.79 7.14
CA LEU A 130 11.80 46.54 7.06
C LEU A 130 13.23 46.78 6.58
N SER A 131 13.43 47.68 5.61
CA SER A 131 14.74 48.03 5.09
C SER A 131 15.67 48.59 6.17
N LYS A 132 15.15 49.50 7.02
CA LYS A 132 15.92 50.08 8.12
C LYS A 132 16.22 49.06 9.21
N ALA A 133 15.27 48.18 9.51
CA ALA A 133 15.49 47.10 10.47
C ALA A 133 16.63 46.16 10.02
N VAL A 134 16.63 45.74 8.76
CA VAL A 134 17.67 44.88 8.19
C VAL A 134 19.05 45.59 8.17
N GLU A 135 19.09 46.87 7.81
CA GLU A 135 20.31 47.69 7.86
C GLU A 135 20.93 47.70 9.27
N LEU A 136 20.11 47.95 10.30
CA LEU A 136 20.58 48.05 11.67
C LEU A 136 20.94 46.69 12.30
N ALA A 137 20.22 45.64 11.95
CA ALA A 137 20.39 44.30 12.53
C ALA A 137 21.74 43.66 12.17
N GLN A 138 22.33 43.99 11.02
CA GLN A 138 23.64 43.51 10.57
C GLN A 138 23.82 41.97 10.71
N GLY A 139 22.74 41.22 10.48
CA GLY A 139 22.69 39.75 10.63
C GLY A 139 22.24 39.26 12.02
N GLY A 140 21.74 40.16 12.87
CA GLY A 140 21.14 39.85 14.19
C GLY A 140 19.64 39.61 14.13
N ASP A 141 19.02 39.61 15.30
CA ASP A 141 17.58 39.40 15.49
C ASP A 141 16.77 40.65 15.16
N ILE A 142 15.67 40.49 14.44
CA ILE A 142 14.66 41.54 14.23
C ILE A 142 13.36 41.11 14.92
N PHE A 143 12.99 41.80 15.99
CA PHE A 143 11.77 41.59 16.72
C PHE A 143 10.62 42.40 16.12
N LEU A 144 9.64 41.71 15.55
CA LEU A 144 8.45 42.32 14.93
C LEU A 144 7.42 42.67 15.99
N LEU A 145 7.06 43.94 16.12
CA LEU A 145 6.03 44.40 17.05
C LEU A 145 4.63 44.45 16.42
N ASP A 146 4.55 44.38 15.09
CA ASP A 146 3.32 44.18 14.33
C ASP A 146 3.63 43.42 13.03
N CYS A 147 2.57 42.95 12.36
CA CYS A 147 2.74 42.27 11.06
C CYS A 147 3.31 43.25 10.01
N VAL A 148 4.33 42.78 9.30
CA VAL A 148 4.98 43.56 8.22
C VAL A 148 4.31 43.28 6.89
N GLU A 149 3.69 44.32 6.29
CA GLU A 149 3.20 44.22 4.91
C GLU A 149 4.35 44.42 3.92
N VAL A 150 4.50 43.52 2.95
CA VAL A 150 5.42 43.64 1.84
C VAL A 150 4.62 43.69 0.53
N ASP A 151 4.68 44.79 -0.17
CA ASP A 151 3.92 45.09 -1.39
C ASP A 151 4.80 45.35 -2.63
N SER A 152 6.10 45.06 -2.54
CA SER A 152 7.08 45.29 -3.59
C SER A 152 8.18 44.23 -3.61
N ASP A 153 8.97 44.20 -4.67
CA ASP A 153 10.09 43.29 -4.81
C ASP A 153 11.17 43.59 -3.75
N ILE A 154 11.56 42.57 -2.97
CA ILE A 154 12.60 42.67 -1.96
C ILE A 154 13.35 41.35 -1.81
N LYS A 155 14.65 41.42 -1.62
CA LYS A 155 15.48 40.32 -1.18
C LYS A 155 15.96 40.58 0.24
N LEU A 156 15.66 39.68 1.16
CA LEU A 156 16.08 39.70 2.55
C LEU A 156 17.14 38.64 2.77
N SER A 157 18.18 38.93 3.52
CA SER A 157 19.25 37.96 3.77
C SER A 157 19.93 38.16 5.12
N ASN A 158 20.45 37.06 5.70
CA ASN A 158 21.33 37.02 6.85
C ASN A 158 20.75 37.68 8.13
N VAL A 159 19.45 37.59 8.40
CA VAL A 159 18.83 38.09 9.64
C VAL A 159 17.88 37.04 10.21
N THR A 160 17.52 37.16 11.50
CA THR A 160 16.52 36.34 12.16
C THR A 160 15.30 37.20 12.48
N PHE A 161 14.13 36.81 11.95
CA PHE A 161 12.84 37.41 12.32
C PHE A 161 12.23 36.66 13.48
N ARG A 162 11.80 37.39 14.50
CA ARG A 162 11.15 36.88 15.71
C ARG A 162 9.93 37.72 16.08
N PRO A 163 8.90 37.14 16.72
CA PRO A 163 7.82 37.95 17.29
C PRO A 163 8.35 38.79 18.48
N GLY A 164 8.01 40.06 18.49
CA GLY A 164 8.37 40.98 19.58
C GLY A 164 7.36 40.99 20.73
N LYS A 165 6.23 40.28 20.59
CA LYS A 165 5.14 40.15 21.57
C LYS A 165 4.65 38.72 21.68
N SER A 166 4.00 38.40 22.81
CA SER A 166 3.40 37.06 23.06
C SER A 166 2.14 36.79 22.23
N ASN A 167 1.51 37.82 21.65
CA ASN A 167 0.36 37.70 20.77
C ASN A 167 0.51 38.65 19.57
N MET A 168 0.36 38.10 18.36
CA MET A 168 0.48 38.84 17.10
C MET A 168 -0.60 38.41 16.10
N SER A 169 -0.89 39.25 15.10
CA SER A 169 -1.75 38.85 13.97
C SER A 169 -1.01 37.97 12.98
N GLY A 170 0.26 38.18 12.77
CA GLY A 170 1.15 37.49 11.85
C GLY A 170 2.54 38.15 11.94
N MET A 171 3.49 37.66 11.12
CA MET A 171 4.82 38.23 11.02
C MET A 171 5.02 38.93 9.67
N LEU A 172 4.76 38.21 8.57
CA LEU A 172 4.92 38.75 7.21
C LEU A 172 3.61 38.59 6.43
N TYR A 173 3.15 39.66 5.83
CA TYR A 173 2.02 39.73 4.92
C TYR A 173 2.49 40.20 3.55
N ILE A 174 2.58 39.28 2.59
CA ILE A 174 3.10 39.57 1.24
C ILE A 174 1.88 39.72 0.32
N SER A 175 1.55 40.98 0.00
CA SER A 175 0.35 41.35 -0.80
C SER A 175 0.68 41.52 -2.29
N ARG A 176 1.95 41.76 -2.62
CA ARG A 176 2.44 41.97 -3.98
C ARG A 176 3.98 41.80 -4.03
N GLY A 177 4.51 41.65 -5.24
CA GLY A 177 5.94 41.65 -5.50
C GLY A 177 6.61 40.29 -5.25
N LYS A 178 7.88 40.22 -5.53
CA LYS A 178 8.73 39.02 -5.38
C LYS A 178 9.59 39.17 -4.13
N VAL A 179 9.23 38.45 -3.09
CA VAL A 179 9.99 38.39 -1.85
C VAL A 179 10.92 37.19 -1.89
N THR A 180 12.22 37.43 -1.70
CA THR A 180 13.21 36.35 -1.60
C THR A 180 13.82 36.34 -0.21
N LEU A 181 13.80 35.20 0.45
CA LEU A 181 14.44 34.93 1.74
C LEU A 181 15.66 34.03 1.51
N GLU A 182 16.84 34.48 1.92
CA GLU A 182 18.13 33.76 1.78
C GLU A 182 18.93 33.84 3.09
N ASN A 183 19.31 32.70 3.66
CA ASN A 183 19.93 32.66 4.99
C ASN A 183 19.09 33.37 6.07
N ILE A 184 17.80 33.22 6.04
CA ILE A 184 16.85 33.83 6.98
C ILE A 184 16.40 32.78 7.97
N ILE A 185 16.31 33.15 9.24
CA ILE A 185 15.60 32.36 10.25
C ILE A 185 14.30 33.08 10.63
N ILE A 186 13.17 32.42 10.52
CA ILE A 186 11.89 32.92 11.00
C ILE A 186 11.33 31.91 12.00
N ASN A 187 11.32 32.24 13.26
CA ASN A 187 10.90 31.36 14.34
C ASN A 187 9.89 32.02 15.30
N ASN A 188 9.33 31.22 16.20
CA ASN A 188 8.27 31.62 17.13
C ASN A 188 8.80 31.99 18.53
N LYS A 189 9.99 32.61 18.66
CA LYS A 189 10.59 32.95 19.96
C LYS A 189 10.60 34.45 20.21
N THR A 190 9.83 34.89 21.19
CA THR A 190 9.82 36.27 21.71
C THR A 190 11.15 36.63 22.41
N PRO A 191 11.41 37.92 22.71
CA PRO A 191 12.64 38.34 23.40
C PRO A 191 12.87 37.63 24.74
N ASP A 192 11.81 37.19 25.43
CA ASP A 192 11.90 36.43 26.68
C ASP A 192 11.95 34.90 26.47
N GLY A 193 12.17 34.47 25.22
CA GLY A 193 12.32 33.05 24.84
C GLY A 193 11.02 32.24 24.78
N LYS A 194 9.86 32.85 25.06
CA LYS A 194 8.57 32.17 24.99
C LYS A 194 8.05 32.08 23.56
N SER A 195 7.01 31.28 23.35
CA SER A 195 6.32 31.17 22.06
C SER A 195 5.21 32.24 21.94
N CYS A 196 5.13 32.86 20.78
CA CYS A 196 4.05 33.79 20.42
C CYS A 196 2.77 33.00 20.03
N GLN A 197 1.61 33.57 20.30
CA GLN A 197 0.33 33.12 19.77
C GLN A 197 -0.04 33.99 18.56
N PHE A 198 -0.32 33.37 17.44
CA PHE A 198 -0.75 34.08 16.24
C PHE A 198 -2.27 33.95 16.07
N SER A 199 -2.97 35.09 15.87
CA SER A 199 -4.40 35.08 15.57
C SER A 199 -4.73 34.79 14.11
N ASN A 200 -3.73 34.96 13.23
CA ASN A 200 -3.75 34.57 11.83
C ASN A 200 -2.49 33.70 11.55
N TYR A 201 -1.99 33.67 10.35
CA TYR A 201 -0.84 32.89 9.99
C TYR A 201 0.48 33.65 10.17
N PRO A 202 1.57 33.02 10.59
CA PRO A 202 2.88 33.63 10.69
C PRO A 202 3.33 34.31 9.39
N ILE A 203 3.19 33.59 8.26
CA ILE A 203 3.50 34.12 6.92
C ILE A 203 2.28 33.95 6.03
N GLU A 204 1.81 35.04 5.46
CA GLU A 204 0.70 35.06 4.51
C GLU A 204 1.18 35.62 3.16
N VAL A 205 0.94 34.85 2.08
CA VAL A 205 1.23 35.26 0.69
C VAL A 205 -0.09 35.29 -0.05
N THR A 206 -0.52 36.47 -0.44
CA THR A 206 -1.87 36.64 -1.03
C THR A 206 -1.86 37.69 -2.14
N GLY A 207 -2.59 37.39 -3.20
CA GLY A 207 -2.72 38.30 -4.34
C GLY A 207 -1.91 37.87 -5.57
N ARG A 208 -2.50 38.06 -6.71
CA ARG A 208 -2.06 37.53 -8.01
C ARG A 208 -0.61 37.78 -8.41
N LEU A 209 0.01 38.84 -7.87
CA LEU A 209 1.38 39.21 -8.15
C LEU A 209 2.35 38.94 -6.97
N ALA A 210 1.85 38.32 -5.89
CA ALA A 210 2.66 38.02 -4.73
C ALA A 210 3.42 36.70 -4.96
N THR A 211 4.73 36.75 -4.76
CA THR A 211 5.60 35.56 -4.84
C THR A 211 6.55 35.54 -3.66
N LEU A 212 6.56 34.45 -2.91
CA LEU A 212 7.57 34.18 -1.88
C LEU A 212 8.55 33.13 -2.40
N THR A 213 9.83 33.44 -2.38
CA THR A 213 10.91 32.50 -2.68
C THR A 213 11.73 32.24 -1.43
N ILE A 214 11.81 30.99 -1.03
CA ILE A 214 12.60 30.49 0.09
C ILE A 214 13.84 29.84 -0.49
N ALA A 215 14.99 30.50 -0.30
CA ALA A 215 16.29 30.08 -0.81
C ALA A 215 17.13 29.37 0.28
N ASP A 216 18.29 28.90 -0.10
CA ASP A 216 19.22 28.19 0.77
C ASP A 216 19.51 28.92 2.08
N GLY A 217 19.82 28.18 3.12
CA GLY A 217 20.10 28.69 4.46
C GLY A 217 18.90 29.25 5.21
N THR A 218 17.71 29.34 4.58
CA THR A 218 16.50 29.83 5.23
C THR A 218 15.83 28.72 6.03
N GLU A 219 15.45 29.06 7.28
CA GLU A 219 14.65 28.17 8.16
C GLU A 219 13.38 28.88 8.64
N ILE A 220 12.23 28.29 8.42
CA ILE A 220 10.92 28.82 8.78
C ILE A 220 10.23 27.85 9.75
N GLY A 221 9.84 28.35 10.91
CA GLY A 221 9.15 27.57 11.94
C GLY A 221 10.10 27.05 13.04
N PRO A 222 9.57 26.21 13.95
CA PRO A 222 8.17 25.79 14.06
C PRO A 222 7.24 26.88 14.62
N PHE A 223 5.96 26.80 14.22
CA PHE A 223 4.90 27.68 14.74
C PHE A 223 3.79 26.83 15.37
N PRO A 224 3.87 26.54 16.68
CA PRO A 224 2.89 25.69 17.36
C PRO A 224 1.47 26.21 17.22
N GLY A 225 0.56 25.39 16.70
CA GLY A 225 -0.86 25.75 16.51
C GLY A 225 -1.17 26.54 15.24
N ASN A 226 -0.18 26.80 14.36
CA ASN A 226 -0.38 27.50 13.10
C ASN A 226 0.35 26.78 11.95
N SER A 227 -0.19 26.90 10.72
CA SER A 227 0.56 26.64 9.50
C SER A 227 1.71 27.62 9.38
N CYS A 228 2.87 27.18 8.90
CA CYS A 228 3.99 28.09 8.73
C CYS A 228 3.70 29.17 7.67
N ILE A 229 3.14 28.76 6.54
CA ILE A 229 2.87 29.63 5.39
C ILE A 229 1.46 29.34 4.86
N ILE A 230 0.69 30.40 4.67
CA ILE A 230 -0.51 30.36 3.84
C ILE A 230 -0.25 31.04 2.50
N VAL A 231 -0.73 30.45 1.42
CA VAL A 231 -0.62 30.99 0.07
C VAL A 231 -1.96 30.96 -0.65
N SER A 232 -2.41 32.11 -1.18
CA SER A 232 -3.76 32.23 -1.73
C SER A 232 -3.91 33.29 -2.84
N HIS A 233 -5.09 33.32 -3.51
CA HIS A 233 -5.45 34.34 -4.49
C HIS A 233 -4.45 34.46 -5.65
N ASP A 234 -4.17 33.35 -6.33
CA ASP A 234 -3.24 33.22 -7.46
C ASP A 234 -1.77 33.58 -7.13
N SER A 235 -1.41 33.62 -5.85
CA SER A 235 -0.04 33.84 -5.42
C SER A 235 0.83 32.58 -5.55
N THR A 236 2.13 32.76 -5.39
CA THR A 236 3.10 31.69 -5.58
C THR A 236 4.08 31.59 -4.42
N VAL A 237 4.34 30.38 -3.97
CA VAL A 237 5.47 30.03 -3.09
C VAL A 237 6.45 29.15 -3.84
N ASN A 238 7.73 29.54 -3.86
CA ASN A 238 8.84 28.76 -4.38
C ASN A 238 9.75 28.34 -3.22
N LEU A 239 9.85 27.05 -2.93
CA LEU A 239 10.87 26.51 -2.06
C LEU A 239 12.03 26.02 -2.95
N ASN A 240 13.06 26.83 -3.10
CA ASN A 240 14.24 26.54 -3.91
C ASN A 240 15.36 25.87 -3.10
N GLY A 241 15.32 26.04 -1.78
CA GLY A 241 16.24 25.51 -0.78
C GLY A 241 15.66 25.75 0.62
N GLY A 242 16.48 25.76 1.66
CA GLY A 242 16.02 26.02 3.02
C GLY A 242 15.09 24.96 3.62
N LYS A 243 14.47 25.30 4.75
CA LYS A 243 13.64 24.36 5.53
C LYS A 243 12.38 25.04 6.04
N ILE A 244 11.26 24.33 5.94
CA ILE A 244 10.01 24.66 6.62
C ILE A 244 9.80 23.58 7.67
N LEU A 245 9.92 23.95 8.94
CA LEU A 245 10.00 23.05 10.08
C LEU A 245 8.73 23.08 10.93
N GLY A 246 8.23 21.94 11.30
CA GLY A 246 7.05 21.76 12.14
C GLY A 246 7.36 21.38 13.58
N ASP A 247 6.30 21.35 14.39
CA ASP A 247 6.28 20.82 15.75
C ASP A 247 5.27 19.68 15.82
N LYS A 248 5.76 18.45 15.97
CA LYS A 248 4.92 17.24 16.03
C LYS A 248 3.98 17.21 17.24
N GLN A 249 4.18 18.05 18.24
CA GLN A 249 3.38 18.08 19.48
C GLN A 249 2.13 18.96 19.34
N ASN A 250 2.11 19.88 18.39
CA ASN A 250 1.02 20.82 18.19
C ASN A 250 0.39 20.59 16.82
N THR A 251 -0.82 20.03 16.84
CA THR A 251 -1.58 19.72 15.63
C THR A 251 -2.39 20.91 15.16
N VAL A 252 -2.19 21.34 13.91
CA VAL A 252 -3.03 22.33 13.22
C VAL A 252 -4.16 21.63 12.44
N GLU A 253 -5.18 22.35 12.02
CA GLU A 253 -6.30 21.73 11.28
C GLU A 253 -5.87 21.41 9.83
N TYR A 254 -5.27 22.37 9.14
CA TYR A 254 -4.88 22.26 7.73
C TYR A 254 -3.45 22.74 7.50
N GLY A 255 -2.67 22.05 6.64
CA GLY A 255 -1.43 22.50 6.07
C GLY A 255 -0.34 22.93 7.08
N GLY A 256 0.24 21.99 7.85
CA GLY A 256 1.23 22.39 8.87
C GLY A 256 2.43 23.14 8.32
N GLY A 257 2.99 22.74 7.18
CA GLY A 257 4.04 23.48 6.50
C GLY A 257 3.47 24.60 5.62
N ILE A 258 2.69 24.23 4.62
CA ILE A 258 2.09 25.16 3.65
C ILE A 258 0.59 24.85 3.50
N TYR A 259 -0.22 25.89 3.64
CA TYR A 259 -1.61 25.88 3.28
C TYR A 259 -1.80 26.62 1.95
N ALA A 260 -2.22 25.93 0.89
CA ALA A 260 -2.43 26.54 -0.43
C ALA A 260 -3.89 26.49 -0.88
N GLU A 261 -4.47 27.64 -1.18
CA GLU A 261 -5.83 27.79 -1.69
C GLU A 261 -5.87 28.74 -2.91
N HIS A 262 -6.31 28.25 -4.08
CA HIS A 262 -6.23 29.03 -5.33
C HIS A 262 -4.82 29.59 -5.56
N ALA A 263 -3.77 28.76 -5.47
CA ALA A 263 -2.39 29.20 -5.47
C ALA A 263 -1.44 28.23 -6.18
N THR A 264 -0.18 28.59 -6.27
CA THR A 264 0.88 27.72 -6.80
C THR A 264 1.97 27.52 -5.76
N VAL A 265 2.35 26.27 -5.53
CA VAL A 265 3.50 25.90 -4.70
C VAL A 265 4.49 25.11 -5.57
N ASN A 266 5.71 25.63 -5.71
CA ASN A 266 6.80 24.96 -6.39
C ASN A 266 7.84 24.55 -5.36
N VAL A 267 8.07 23.27 -5.19
CA VAL A 267 9.16 22.70 -4.39
C VAL A 267 10.26 22.28 -5.36
N ASN A 268 11.26 23.10 -5.49
CA ASN A 268 12.42 22.88 -6.37
C ASN A 268 13.62 22.30 -5.61
N GLY A 269 13.64 22.48 -4.30
CA GLY A 269 14.67 22.02 -3.37
C GLY A 269 14.22 22.19 -1.92
N GLY A 270 15.13 22.05 -0.97
CA GLY A 270 14.85 22.25 0.46
C GLY A 270 14.00 21.13 1.09
N THR A 271 13.46 21.43 2.27
CA THR A 271 12.75 20.44 3.10
C THR A 271 11.50 21.01 3.75
N ILE A 272 10.41 20.23 3.74
CA ILE A 272 9.20 20.50 4.52
C ILE A 272 9.02 19.32 5.48
N SER A 273 9.23 19.53 6.78
CA SER A 273 9.30 18.39 7.70
C SER A 273 8.86 18.68 9.13
N GLY A 274 8.50 17.60 9.83
CA GLY A 274 8.18 17.65 11.25
C GLY A 274 6.84 18.26 11.61
N HIS A 275 5.96 18.44 10.65
CA HIS A 275 4.66 19.07 10.85
C HIS A 275 3.60 18.07 11.28
N SER A 276 2.62 18.58 12.08
CA SER A 276 1.45 17.82 12.53
C SER A 276 0.18 18.59 12.15
N ALA A 277 -0.74 17.91 11.43
CA ALA A 277 -2.02 18.50 11.02
C ALA A 277 -3.16 17.48 11.07
N THR A 278 -4.40 17.93 11.06
CA THR A 278 -5.53 17.05 10.76
C THR A 278 -5.51 16.66 9.28
N TYR A 279 -5.27 17.65 8.40
CA TYR A 279 -5.24 17.47 6.95
C TYR A 279 -3.99 18.14 6.35
N GLY A 280 -3.19 17.37 5.60
CA GLY A 280 -2.03 17.89 4.91
C GLY A 280 -0.87 18.29 5.85
N GLY A 281 -0.16 17.34 6.47
CA GLY A 281 0.94 17.66 7.39
C GLY A 281 2.00 18.57 6.78
N GLY A 282 2.57 18.21 5.63
CA GLY A 282 3.52 19.07 4.88
C GLY A 282 2.80 20.15 4.09
N ILE A 283 1.98 19.77 3.11
CA ILE A 283 1.26 20.69 2.23
C ILE A 283 -0.22 20.33 2.16
N PHE A 284 -1.11 21.24 2.47
CA PHE A 284 -2.53 21.18 2.11
C PHE A 284 -2.79 22.00 0.84
N SER A 285 -3.63 21.47 -0.05
CA SER A 285 -3.93 22.09 -1.33
C SER A 285 -5.41 22.02 -1.66
N SER A 286 -6.03 23.16 -1.97
CA SER A 286 -7.39 23.25 -2.49
C SER A 286 -7.40 24.18 -3.71
N TYR A 287 -7.95 23.72 -4.84
CA TYR A 287 -7.95 24.44 -6.12
C TYR A 287 -6.57 25.01 -6.53
N SER A 288 -5.49 24.30 -6.22
CA SER A 288 -4.13 24.81 -6.35
C SER A 288 -3.24 23.93 -7.20
N ASN A 289 -2.10 24.46 -7.63
CA ASN A 289 -1.11 23.73 -8.39
C ASN A 289 0.13 23.46 -7.53
N ILE A 290 0.40 22.21 -7.23
CA ILE A 290 1.59 21.77 -6.48
C ILE A 290 2.56 21.13 -7.45
N LYS A 291 3.78 21.67 -7.53
CA LYS A 291 4.85 21.14 -8.39
C LYS A 291 6.04 20.77 -7.54
N ILE A 292 6.38 19.50 -7.52
CA ILE A 292 7.55 18.97 -6.84
C ILE A 292 8.57 18.63 -7.91
N ASN A 293 9.55 19.51 -8.07
CA ASN A 293 10.65 19.36 -9.02
C ASN A 293 11.92 18.84 -8.34
N GLY A 294 11.97 18.91 -7.01
CA GLY A 294 13.08 18.49 -6.15
C GLY A 294 12.71 18.61 -4.68
N GLY A 295 13.72 18.59 -3.80
CA GLY A 295 13.53 18.71 -2.35
C GLY A 295 12.93 17.50 -1.67
N THR A 296 12.61 17.64 -0.39
CA THR A 296 12.11 16.55 0.46
C THR A 296 10.92 17.00 1.30
N ILE A 297 9.87 16.19 1.30
CA ILE A 297 8.71 16.35 2.18
C ILE A 297 8.69 15.14 3.10
N SER A 298 9.09 15.33 4.38
CA SER A 298 9.38 14.20 5.25
C SER A 298 8.88 14.35 6.67
N ASP A 299 8.74 13.22 7.35
CA ASP A 299 8.50 13.17 8.79
C ASP A 299 7.26 13.96 9.26
N ASN A 300 6.36 14.28 8.34
CA ASN A 300 5.12 14.96 8.65
C ASN A 300 4.05 13.95 9.08
N GLN A 301 3.14 14.37 9.95
CA GLN A 301 2.05 13.50 10.44
C GLN A 301 0.68 14.18 10.29
N SER A 302 -0.34 13.37 10.00
CA SER A 302 -1.73 13.87 9.94
C SER A 302 -2.73 12.72 10.04
N ILE A 303 -3.99 13.08 10.17
CA ILE A 303 -5.08 12.11 10.00
C ILE A 303 -5.19 11.72 8.52
N ARG A 304 -4.99 12.68 7.59
CA ARG A 304 -5.07 12.44 6.15
C ARG A 304 -4.06 13.24 5.35
N GLY A 305 -3.36 12.59 4.41
CA GLY A 305 -2.43 13.22 3.50
C GLY A 305 -1.21 13.85 4.18
N SER A 306 -0.36 13.07 4.89
CA SER A 306 0.73 13.67 5.69
C SER A 306 1.83 14.37 4.89
N GLY A 307 2.14 13.87 3.70
CA GLY A 307 3.04 14.59 2.79
C GLY A 307 2.31 15.71 2.06
N ILE A 308 1.41 15.34 1.13
CA ILE A 308 0.54 16.25 0.38
C ILE A 308 -0.91 15.80 0.55
N TYR A 309 -1.79 16.73 0.86
CA TYR A 309 -3.22 16.56 0.81
C TYR A 309 -3.83 17.51 -0.22
N ALA A 310 -4.41 16.98 -1.29
CA ALA A 310 -4.89 17.75 -2.42
C ALA A 310 -6.37 17.46 -2.73
N ILE A 311 -7.15 18.53 -2.84
CA ILE A 311 -8.59 18.47 -3.05
C ILE A 311 -9.10 19.51 -4.05
N ASN A 312 -10.36 19.36 -4.46
CA ASN A 312 -11.08 20.39 -5.21
C ASN A 312 -10.32 20.81 -6.47
N ASP A 313 -10.20 19.94 -7.47
CA ASP A 313 -9.50 20.20 -8.75
C ASP A 313 -8.04 20.67 -8.60
N SER A 314 -7.39 20.29 -7.51
CA SER A 314 -5.96 20.53 -7.37
C SER A 314 -5.14 19.66 -8.32
N ASN A 315 -4.04 20.23 -8.82
CA ASN A 315 -3.10 19.50 -9.67
C ASN A 315 -1.78 19.29 -8.95
N VAL A 316 -1.39 18.04 -8.78
CA VAL A 316 -0.10 17.68 -8.18
C VAL A 316 0.80 17.09 -9.27
N SER A 317 1.94 17.71 -9.51
CA SER A 317 2.93 17.25 -10.50
C SER A 317 4.26 16.97 -9.83
N LEU A 318 4.77 15.75 -9.96
CA LEU A 318 6.06 15.33 -9.44
C LEU A 318 7.01 15.04 -10.61
N LYS A 319 8.06 15.84 -10.71
CA LYS A 319 9.14 15.69 -11.68
C LYS A 319 10.48 15.33 -11.04
N GLY A 320 10.54 15.33 -9.72
CA GLY A 320 11.70 14.99 -8.91
C GLY A 320 11.37 15.04 -7.43
N GLY A 321 12.40 14.94 -6.59
CA GLY A 321 12.27 15.05 -5.13
C GLY A 321 11.74 13.78 -4.44
N SER A 322 11.62 13.87 -3.12
CA SER A 322 11.29 12.76 -2.26
C SER A 322 10.16 13.08 -1.30
N ILE A 323 9.19 12.19 -1.21
CA ILE A 323 8.13 12.21 -0.21
C ILE A 323 8.34 10.99 0.67
N ILE A 324 8.81 11.17 1.91
CA ILE A 324 9.49 10.13 2.67
C ILE A 324 9.17 10.18 4.17
N HIS A 325 9.01 9.02 4.82
CA HIS A 325 8.80 8.91 6.28
C HIS A 325 7.55 9.63 6.82
N ASN A 326 6.57 9.95 5.98
CA ASN A 326 5.35 10.61 6.42
C ASN A 326 4.34 9.59 6.97
N LYS A 327 3.55 9.96 7.99
CA LYS A 327 2.68 9.04 8.73
C LYS A 327 1.26 9.57 8.87
N SER A 328 0.26 8.74 8.55
CA SER A 328 -1.14 9.16 8.50
C SER A 328 -2.15 8.03 8.77
N GLY A 329 -3.42 8.36 8.89
CA GLY A 329 -4.55 7.42 8.86
C GLY A 329 -4.96 7.02 7.43
N GLN A 330 -4.77 7.90 6.42
CA GLN A 330 -5.02 7.62 4.99
C GLN A 330 -4.11 8.46 4.09
N GLY A 331 -3.53 7.87 3.02
CA GLY A 331 -2.68 8.51 2.03
C GLY A 331 -1.41 9.14 2.63
N ALA A 332 -0.45 8.34 3.12
CA ALA A 332 0.66 8.89 3.89
C ALA A 332 1.57 9.84 3.14
N GLY A 333 1.86 9.60 1.87
CA GLY A 333 2.61 10.57 1.11
C GLY A 333 1.76 11.54 0.33
N VAL A 334 0.80 11.04 -0.42
CA VAL A 334 -0.09 11.87 -1.23
C VAL A 334 -1.53 11.37 -1.08
N TYR A 335 -2.41 12.25 -0.69
CA TYR A 335 -3.85 12.03 -0.66
C TYR A 335 -4.52 12.96 -1.67
N LEU A 336 -5.33 12.40 -2.60
CA LEU A 336 -6.06 13.18 -3.57
C LEU A 336 -7.56 12.88 -3.55
N SER A 337 -8.37 13.93 -3.56
CA SER A 337 -9.82 13.82 -3.80
C SER A 337 -10.30 14.84 -4.83
N ILE A 338 -11.02 14.38 -5.85
CA ILE A 338 -11.42 15.16 -7.02
C ILE A 338 -10.26 16.02 -7.53
N SER A 339 -9.15 15.43 -7.84
CA SER A 339 -7.89 16.12 -8.18
C SER A 339 -7.02 15.23 -9.08
N LYS A 340 -5.92 15.78 -9.59
CA LYS A 340 -5.05 15.06 -10.52
C LYS A 340 -3.63 14.95 -10.00
N LEU A 341 -3.01 13.78 -10.28
CA LEU A 341 -1.59 13.58 -10.04
C LEU A 341 -0.90 13.15 -11.34
N PHE A 342 0.22 13.76 -11.57
CA PHE A 342 1.11 13.42 -12.66
C PHE A 342 2.53 13.19 -12.15
N ILE A 343 3.11 12.03 -12.44
CA ILE A 343 4.49 11.69 -12.06
C ILE A 343 5.25 11.29 -13.31
N ASN A 344 6.25 12.08 -13.66
CA ASN A 344 7.09 11.79 -14.83
C ASN A 344 8.58 12.12 -14.62
N GLY A 345 9.07 11.98 -13.39
CA GLY A 345 10.47 12.17 -13.07
C GLY A 345 11.13 10.88 -12.58
N GLU A 346 12.18 10.41 -13.24
CA GLU A 346 12.93 9.21 -12.82
C GLU A 346 13.47 9.31 -11.39
N SER A 347 13.82 10.52 -10.95
CA SER A 347 14.30 10.83 -9.59
C SER A 347 13.18 10.96 -8.56
N CYS A 348 11.91 10.90 -8.96
CA CYS A 348 10.79 10.95 -8.03
C CYS A 348 10.78 9.75 -7.12
N GLN A 349 10.69 10.01 -5.82
CA GLN A 349 10.67 8.97 -4.81
C GLN A 349 9.55 9.19 -3.81
N ILE A 350 8.65 8.22 -3.74
CA ILE A 350 7.64 8.17 -2.70
C ILE A 350 7.90 6.91 -1.89
N THR A 351 8.54 7.05 -0.71
CA THR A 351 9.24 5.92 -0.12
C THR A 351 9.17 5.90 1.40
N GLN A 352 8.96 4.68 1.98
CA GLN A 352 8.89 4.45 3.43
C GLN A 352 7.83 5.32 4.14
N ASN A 353 6.71 5.63 3.52
CA ASN A 353 5.58 6.29 4.18
C ASN A 353 4.60 5.25 4.72
N THR A 354 3.94 5.55 5.84
CA THR A 354 3.19 4.55 6.58
C THR A 354 1.80 5.05 6.99
N VAL A 355 0.77 4.30 6.65
CA VAL A 355 -0.60 4.50 7.17
C VAL A 355 -0.90 3.52 8.29
N THR A 356 -1.56 4.01 9.37
CA THR A 356 -1.99 3.20 10.50
C THR A 356 -3.46 3.39 10.78
N THR A 357 -4.01 2.48 11.55
CA THR A 357 -5.38 2.53 12.04
C THR A 357 -5.53 3.25 13.40
N GLU A 358 -4.42 3.68 14.04
CA GLU A 358 -4.40 4.33 15.36
C GLU A 358 -3.73 5.72 15.32
N PRO A 359 -4.22 6.73 16.04
CA PRO A 359 -5.51 6.84 16.74
C PRO A 359 -6.55 7.47 15.80
N SER A 360 -7.58 6.75 15.46
CA SER A 360 -8.57 7.20 14.49
C SER A 360 -10.00 7.00 14.96
N PRO A 361 -10.94 7.89 14.60
CA PRO A 361 -12.38 7.62 14.72
C PRO A 361 -12.73 6.30 14.04
N LYS A 362 -13.74 5.58 14.55
CA LYS A 362 -14.17 4.23 14.13
C LYS A 362 -14.36 4.00 12.62
N ASP A 363 -14.28 5.05 11.80
CA ASP A 363 -14.53 5.01 10.35
C ASP A 363 -13.27 5.16 9.48
N MET A 364 -12.07 5.28 10.05
CA MET A 364 -10.84 5.37 9.28
C MET A 364 -10.23 4.02 9.01
N ARG A 365 -10.24 3.65 7.75
CA ARG A 365 -9.66 2.41 7.24
C ARG A 365 -8.25 2.71 6.75
N GLY A 366 -7.22 2.09 7.31
CA GLY A 366 -5.83 2.26 6.91
C GLY A 366 -5.61 2.00 5.41
N GLU A 367 -5.63 3.03 4.54
CA GLU A 367 -5.64 2.89 3.09
C GLU A 367 -4.62 3.81 2.38
N GLY A 368 -3.86 3.26 1.39
CA GLY A 368 -2.90 3.96 0.55
C GLY A 368 -1.60 4.34 1.25
N GLY A 369 -0.72 3.37 1.49
CA GLY A 369 0.58 3.60 2.12
C GLY A 369 1.43 4.62 1.40
N GLY A 370 1.47 4.52 0.08
CA GLY A 370 2.01 5.46 -0.86
C GLY A 370 1.08 6.57 -1.21
N ILE A 371 0.01 6.26 -1.88
CA ILE A 371 -0.94 7.19 -2.45
C ILE A 371 -2.35 6.68 -2.23
N TYR A 372 -3.22 7.58 -1.84
CA TYR A 372 -4.65 7.34 -1.81
C TYR A 372 -5.38 8.23 -2.81
N LEU A 373 -6.21 7.64 -3.69
CA LEU A 373 -7.06 8.34 -4.65
C LEU A 373 -8.53 8.10 -4.35
N ILE A 374 -9.30 9.16 -4.40
CA ILE A 374 -10.76 9.04 -4.44
C ILE A 374 -11.34 10.06 -5.44
N TYR A 375 -12.17 9.59 -6.37
CA TYR A 375 -12.73 10.40 -7.46
C TYR A 375 -11.67 11.22 -8.21
N SER A 376 -10.53 10.62 -8.47
CA SER A 376 -9.32 11.32 -8.91
C SER A 376 -8.64 10.59 -10.07
N GLU A 377 -7.70 11.26 -10.70
CA GLU A 377 -6.95 10.73 -11.83
C GLU A 377 -5.45 10.70 -11.55
N ALA A 378 -4.80 9.58 -11.89
CA ALA A 378 -3.37 9.38 -11.75
C ALA A 378 -2.72 8.90 -13.04
N GLU A 379 -1.70 9.62 -13.46
CA GLU A 379 -0.80 9.20 -14.51
C GLU A 379 0.63 9.13 -14.00
N ILE A 380 1.24 7.94 -14.10
CA ILE A 380 2.58 7.66 -13.59
C ILE A 380 3.42 7.10 -14.70
N GLU A 381 4.31 7.93 -15.24
CA GLU A 381 5.17 7.58 -16.38
C GLU A 381 6.56 7.11 -15.98
N SER A 382 7.02 7.53 -14.79
CA SER A 382 8.34 7.17 -14.26
C SER A 382 8.40 7.40 -12.75
N GLY A 383 9.55 7.11 -12.14
CA GLY A 383 9.75 7.28 -10.71
C GLY A 383 9.62 5.99 -9.91
N THR A 384 9.90 6.07 -8.64
CA THR A 384 9.94 4.91 -7.75
C THR A 384 9.00 5.06 -6.57
N ILE A 385 8.18 4.05 -6.41
CA ILE A 385 7.19 3.87 -5.39
C ILE A 385 7.58 2.66 -4.54
N ASN A 386 8.19 2.86 -3.34
CA ASN A 386 8.92 1.76 -2.71
C ASN A 386 8.85 1.78 -1.18
N LYS A 387 8.76 0.59 -0.58
CA LYS A 387 8.77 0.40 0.88
C LYS A 387 7.68 1.20 1.63
N ASN A 388 6.54 1.41 1.01
CA ASN A 388 5.40 2.03 1.67
C ASN A 388 4.50 0.99 2.31
N THR A 389 3.78 1.37 3.37
CA THR A 389 3.10 0.42 4.22
C THR A 389 1.67 0.85 4.54
N ALA A 390 0.71 -0.05 4.31
CA ALA A 390 -0.67 0.08 4.77
C ALA A 390 -0.94 -0.93 5.90
N ILE A 391 -0.98 -0.47 7.15
CA ILE A 391 -1.27 -1.35 8.30
C ILE A 391 -2.77 -1.57 8.41
N ALA A 392 -3.15 -2.83 8.61
CA ALA A 392 -4.52 -3.21 8.93
C ALA A 392 -4.79 -3.11 10.43
N ALA A 393 -6.06 -2.93 10.80
CA ALA A 393 -6.51 -3.13 12.16
C ALA A 393 -6.41 -4.61 12.57
N ALA A 394 -6.36 -4.87 13.87
CA ALA A 394 -6.56 -6.24 14.36
C ALA A 394 -7.94 -6.76 13.94
N PRO A 395 -8.09 -8.07 13.69
CA PRO A 395 -9.39 -8.65 13.37
C PRO A 395 -10.43 -8.34 14.47
N ASP A 396 -11.65 -8.05 14.07
CA ASP A 396 -12.78 -7.87 14.98
C ASP A 396 -13.26 -9.23 15.58
N GLU A 397 -14.28 -9.20 16.41
CA GLU A 397 -14.86 -10.40 17.04
C GLU A 397 -15.35 -11.46 16.03
N ASN A 398 -15.59 -11.06 14.79
CA ASN A 398 -16.01 -11.93 13.69
C ASN A 398 -14.84 -12.33 12.77
N GLY A 399 -13.61 -11.91 13.09
CA GLY A 399 -12.44 -12.16 12.28
C GLY A 399 -12.28 -11.20 11.07
N ASN A 400 -13.09 -10.14 10.95
CA ASN A 400 -12.97 -9.19 9.87
C ASN A 400 -11.79 -8.23 10.08
N ILE A 401 -10.94 -8.10 9.09
CA ILE A 401 -9.81 -7.19 9.08
C ILE A 401 -10.20 -5.90 8.36
N GLN A 402 -10.05 -4.77 9.05
CA GLN A 402 -10.32 -3.46 8.47
C GLN A 402 -9.02 -2.74 8.09
N GLY A 403 -9.05 -2.01 6.96
CA GLY A 403 -7.86 -1.29 6.47
C GLY A 403 -6.77 -2.19 5.91
N GLY A 404 -5.55 -1.68 5.87
CA GLY A 404 -4.42 -2.38 5.28
C GLY A 404 -4.56 -2.55 3.77
N LEU A 405 -5.07 -1.52 3.06
CA LEU A 405 -5.38 -1.57 1.64
C LEU A 405 -4.41 -0.72 0.82
N GLY A 406 -3.82 -1.31 -0.22
CA GLY A 406 -2.94 -0.63 -1.16
C GLY A 406 -1.63 -0.13 -0.53
N GLY A 407 -0.62 -0.98 -0.46
CA GLY A 407 0.67 -0.61 0.13
C GLY A 407 1.38 0.51 -0.61
N ALA A 408 1.37 0.45 -1.90
CA ALA A 408 1.79 1.56 -2.74
C ALA A 408 0.62 2.49 -3.03
N ILE A 409 -0.48 1.94 -3.56
CA ILE A 409 -1.60 2.68 -4.12
C ILE A 409 -2.91 2.11 -3.60
N SER A 410 -3.78 2.97 -3.06
CA SER A 410 -5.21 2.66 -2.93
C SER A 410 -6.02 3.64 -3.77
N ALA A 411 -6.75 3.13 -4.75
CA ALA A 411 -7.55 3.93 -5.68
C ALA A 411 -9.03 3.56 -5.56
N LYS A 412 -9.87 4.53 -5.19
CA LYS A 412 -11.32 4.32 -5.12
C LYS A 412 -12.03 5.26 -6.08
N TYR A 413 -12.88 4.70 -6.91
CA TYR A 413 -13.66 5.47 -7.90
C TYR A 413 -12.78 6.42 -8.72
N SER A 414 -11.60 5.93 -9.13
CA SER A 414 -10.52 6.72 -9.67
C SER A 414 -9.88 6.06 -10.88
N ARG A 415 -9.24 6.87 -11.72
CA ARG A 415 -8.44 6.38 -12.85
C ARG A 415 -6.97 6.36 -12.50
N VAL A 416 -6.30 5.25 -12.78
CA VAL A 416 -4.86 5.09 -12.60
C VAL A 416 -4.25 4.55 -13.88
N THR A 417 -3.29 5.26 -14.42
CA THR A 417 -2.49 4.79 -15.57
C THR A 417 -1.03 4.71 -15.17
N ILE A 418 -0.44 3.54 -15.32
CA ILE A 418 0.97 3.23 -15.06
C ILE A 418 1.64 2.89 -16.37
N LYS A 419 2.72 3.60 -16.70
CA LYS A 419 3.45 3.40 -17.94
C LYS A 419 4.95 3.71 -17.80
N GLY A 420 5.69 3.59 -18.89
CA GLY A 420 7.12 3.91 -18.95
C GLY A 420 7.97 3.12 -17.96
N ASP A 421 8.90 3.80 -17.29
CA ASP A 421 9.87 3.20 -16.36
C ASP A 421 9.44 3.27 -14.89
N THR A 422 8.13 3.32 -14.62
CA THR A 422 7.58 3.33 -13.26
C THR A 422 7.97 2.09 -12.48
N LYS A 423 8.43 2.25 -11.23
CA LYS A 423 8.83 1.16 -10.33
C LYS A 423 7.99 1.16 -9.04
N ILE A 424 7.12 0.19 -8.90
CA ILE A 424 6.29 -0.02 -7.71
C ILE A 424 6.79 -1.28 -7.00
N ARG A 425 7.60 -1.13 -5.95
CA ARG A 425 8.29 -2.29 -5.37
C ARG A 425 8.41 -2.26 -3.86
N ASN A 426 8.49 -3.46 -3.26
CA ASN A 426 8.71 -3.64 -1.83
C ASN A 426 7.69 -2.91 -0.94
N ASN A 427 6.48 -2.66 -1.42
CA ASN A 427 5.40 -2.09 -0.64
C ASN A 427 4.62 -3.21 0.06
N SER A 428 3.96 -2.89 1.17
CA SER A 428 3.31 -3.91 1.99
C SER A 428 1.92 -3.50 2.46
N ALA A 429 0.94 -4.43 2.44
CA ALA A 429 -0.41 -4.24 2.99
C ALA A 429 -0.75 -5.29 4.05
N GLY A 430 -1.51 -4.87 5.05
CA GLY A 430 -1.99 -5.79 6.06
C GLY A 430 -3.15 -6.68 5.59
N ASN A 431 -3.90 -6.27 4.56
CA ASN A 431 -5.12 -6.94 4.15
C ASN A 431 -5.17 -7.21 2.64
N ARG A 432 -5.20 -6.18 1.78
CA ARG A 432 -5.38 -6.33 0.32
C ARG A 432 -4.55 -5.35 -0.48
N GLY A 433 -4.11 -5.81 -1.67
CA GLY A 433 -3.38 -4.97 -2.61
C GLY A 433 -1.96 -4.63 -2.15
N GLY A 434 -1.01 -5.59 -2.26
CA GLY A 434 0.41 -5.44 -1.93
C GLY A 434 1.03 -4.20 -2.50
N ALA A 435 0.92 -4.03 -3.77
CA ALA A 435 1.23 -2.80 -4.45
C ALA A 435 -0.04 -1.94 -4.60
N ILE A 436 -1.06 -2.46 -5.28
CA ILE A 436 -2.23 -1.67 -5.69
C ILE A 436 -3.51 -2.31 -5.17
N TYR A 437 -4.31 -1.52 -4.48
CA TYR A 437 -5.73 -1.78 -4.23
C TYR A 437 -6.55 -0.84 -5.09
N THR A 438 -7.51 -1.36 -5.85
CA THR A 438 -8.44 -0.53 -6.61
C THR A 438 -9.89 -0.98 -6.40
N GLU A 439 -10.75 -0.02 -6.12
CA GLU A 439 -12.18 -0.21 -5.93
C GLU A 439 -12.94 0.71 -6.88
N GLY A 440 -13.82 0.13 -7.68
CA GLY A 440 -14.53 0.86 -8.69
C GLY A 440 -16.02 0.59 -8.74
N THR A 441 -16.69 1.43 -9.49
CA THR A 441 -18.05 1.22 -9.94
C THR A 441 -18.07 1.14 -11.47
N ASN A 442 -19.19 0.72 -12.04
CA ASN A 442 -19.45 0.70 -13.48
C ASN A 442 -19.49 2.08 -14.17
N ASN A 443 -19.35 3.16 -13.42
CA ASN A 443 -19.24 4.48 -14.03
C ASN A 443 -17.82 4.65 -14.57
N ASP A 444 -17.64 5.21 -15.76
CA ASP A 444 -16.37 5.42 -16.50
C ASP A 444 -15.23 6.07 -15.72
N SER A 445 -15.45 6.33 -14.43
CA SER A 445 -14.48 6.94 -13.52
C SER A 445 -13.48 5.97 -12.91
N SER A 446 -13.76 4.65 -12.89
CA SER A 446 -12.88 3.66 -12.23
C SER A 446 -12.19 2.79 -13.27
N LEU A 447 -10.89 2.97 -13.40
CA LEU A 447 -10.09 2.27 -14.42
C LEU A 447 -8.64 2.13 -13.94
N LEU A 448 -8.09 0.93 -14.06
CA LEU A 448 -6.66 0.69 -13.87
C LEU A 448 -6.03 0.28 -15.20
N ASN A 449 -5.15 1.12 -15.76
CA ASN A 449 -4.36 0.81 -16.94
C ASN A 449 -2.90 0.58 -16.56
N ILE A 450 -2.32 -0.52 -17.02
CA ILE A 450 -0.89 -0.82 -16.95
C ILE A 450 -0.37 -0.99 -18.36
N GLU A 451 0.27 0.06 -18.85
CA GLU A 451 0.85 0.13 -20.19
C GLU A 451 2.37 -0.11 -20.17
N GLY A 452 2.97 -0.11 -18.97
CA GLY A 452 4.40 -0.29 -18.75
C GLY A 452 4.77 -0.36 -17.27
N GLY A 453 6.03 -0.18 -16.94
CA GLY A 453 6.55 -0.18 -15.58
C GLY A 453 6.77 -1.56 -14.97
N THR A 454 7.20 -1.58 -13.71
CA THR A 454 7.49 -2.80 -12.95
C THR A 454 6.79 -2.76 -11.60
N ILE A 455 6.00 -3.79 -11.29
CA ILE A 455 5.35 -4.02 -10.01
C ILE A 455 5.95 -5.28 -9.41
N SER A 456 6.85 -5.15 -8.41
CA SER A 456 7.60 -6.31 -7.92
C SER A 456 7.99 -6.23 -6.45
N GLY A 457 8.17 -7.40 -5.81
CA GLY A 457 8.59 -7.49 -4.42
C GLY A 457 7.58 -6.91 -3.43
N ASN A 458 6.33 -6.72 -3.84
CA ASN A 458 5.29 -6.20 -2.95
C ASN A 458 4.68 -7.35 -2.15
N HIS A 459 4.27 -7.07 -0.93
CA HIS A 459 3.79 -8.05 0.02
C HIS A 459 2.42 -7.70 0.59
N VAL A 460 1.62 -8.73 0.88
CA VAL A 460 0.35 -8.58 1.59
C VAL A 460 0.12 -9.76 2.53
N ASN A 461 -0.38 -9.52 3.74
CA ASN A 461 -0.78 -10.62 4.62
C ASN A 461 -2.01 -11.35 4.11
N GLY A 462 -2.93 -10.63 3.45
CA GLY A 462 -4.14 -11.18 2.84
C GLY A 462 -3.94 -11.58 1.39
N SER A 463 -4.54 -10.87 0.42
CA SER A 463 -4.54 -11.26 -0.98
C SER A 463 -4.29 -10.13 -1.97
N GLY A 464 -3.84 -10.47 -3.19
CA GLY A 464 -3.55 -9.53 -4.27
C GLY A 464 -2.25 -8.75 -4.04
N ALA A 465 -1.13 -9.43 -3.86
CA ALA A 465 0.16 -8.80 -3.55
C ALA A 465 0.63 -7.81 -4.61
N GLY A 466 0.45 -8.10 -5.88
CA GLY A 466 0.62 -7.12 -6.97
C GLY A 466 -0.57 -6.18 -7.04
N ILE A 467 -1.76 -6.70 -7.36
CA ILE A 467 -2.98 -5.93 -7.57
C ILE A 467 -4.15 -6.64 -6.89
N PHE A 468 -4.96 -5.89 -6.17
CA PHE A 468 -6.29 -6.31 -5.75
C PHE A 468 -7.32 -5.35 -6.34
N ALA A 469 -8.19 -5.85 -7.20
CA ALA A 469 -9.25 -5.08 -7.84
C ALA A 469 -10.63 -5.60 -7.45
N ILE A 470 -11.52 -4.69 -7.06
CA ILE A 470 -12.88 -5.03 -6.63
C ILE A 470 -13.91 -4.07 -7.23
N CYS A 471 -14.98 -4.62 -7.77
CA CYS A 471 -16.15 -3.84 -8.19
C CYS A 471 -17.08 -3.62 -6.99
N SER A 472 -17.46 -2.36 -6.73
CA SER A 472 -18.31 -2.00 -5.60
C SER A 472 -19.73 -2.52 -5.72
N ARG A 473 -20.38 -2.69 -4.56
CA ARG A 473 -21.74 -3.20 -4.40
C ARG A 473 -22.78 -2.43 -5.22
N GLY A 474 -23.73 -3.16 -5.80
CA GLY A 474 -24.94 -2.60 -6.45
C GLY A 474 -24.73 -2.15 -7.89
N ASN A 475 -23.64 -2.52 -8.52
CA ASN A 475 -23.38 -2.19 -9.92
C ASN A 475 -23.61 -3.40 -10.84
N LYS A 476 -24.36 -3.14 -11.94
CA LYS A 476 -24.62 -4.12 -12.99
C LYS A 476 -23.51 -4.24 -14.04
N HIS A 477 -22.48 -3.43 -13.95
CA HIS A 477 -21.41 -3.35 -14.92
C HIS A 477 -20.06 -3.63 -14.27
N ASN A 478 -19.14 -4.13 -15.04
CA ASN A 478 -17.84 -4.52 -14.55
C ASN A 478 -16.87 -3.33 -14.49
N MET A 479 -15.90 -3.41 -13.62
CA MET A 479 -14.74 -2.51 -13.57
C MET A 479 -13.61 -3.12 -14.39
N ASP A 480 -12.95 -2.33 -15.23
CA ASP A 480 -11.87 -2.82 -16.10
C ASP A 480 -10.49 -2.61 -15.47
N VAL A 481 -9.69 -3.67 -15.50
CA VAL A 481 -8.24 -3.65 -15.28
C VAL A 481 -7.56 -4.00 -16.59
N ASN A 482 -6.97 -3.03 -17.27
CA ASN A 482 -6.32 -3.20 -18.55
C ASN A 482 -4.81 -3.33 -18.39
N ILE A 483 -4.21 -4.39 -18.91
CA ILE A 483 -2.76 -4.61 -18.88
C ILE A 483 -2.29 -4.88 -20.32
N SER A 484 -1.64 -3.91 -20.92
CA SER A 484 -1.08 -4.01 -22.27
C SER A 484 0.45 -4.12 -22.28
N GLY A 485 1.10 -3.88 -21.12
CA GLY A 485 2.54 -3.96 -21.01
C GLY A 485 2.99 -4.02 -19.55
N GLY A 486 4.29 -3.82 -19.32
CA GLY A 486 4.90 -3.83 -18.00
C GLY A 486 5.15 -5.22 -17.44
N THR A 487 5.67 -5.25 -16.21
CA THR A 487 6.10 -6.48 -15.53
C THR A 487 5.50 -6.53 -14.11
N ILE A 488 4.75 -7.58 -13.81
CA ILE A 488 4.17 -7.87 -12.49
C ILE A 488 4.76 -9.20 -12.03
N THR A 489 5.74 -9.16 -11.13
CA THR A 489 6.53 -10.35 -10.75
C THR A 489 6.97 -10.30 -9.30
N ASN A 490 7.20 -11.47 -8.70
CA ASN A 490 7.73 -11.57 -7.34
C ASN A 490 6.91 -10.79 -6.30
N ASN A 491 5.58 -10.82 -6.41
CA ASN A 491 4.68 -10.24 -5.42
C ASN A 491 4.07 -11.36 -4.57
N TYR A 492 4.18 -11.29 -3.25
CA TYR A 492 3.86 -12.40 -2.36
C TYR A 492 2.73 -12.06 -1.40
N SER A 493 1.78 -13.00 -1.26
CA SER A 493 0.70 -12.98 -0.28
C SER A 493 0.88 -14.06 0.77
N GLY A 494 0.41 -13.80 1.99
CA GLY A 494 0.54 -14.72 3.13
C GLY A 494 1.57 -14.25 4.16
N THR A 495 1.88 -15.11 5.10
CA THR A 495 2.84 -14.84 6.17
C THR A 495 3.70 -16.07 6.45
N GLY A 496 5.02 -15.87 6.62
CA GLY A 496 5.97 -16.92 6.98
C GLY A 496 6.07 -18.04 5.95
N GLU A 497 5.88 -19.29 6.34
CA GLU A 497 5.99 -20.47 5.45
C GLU A 497 4.82 -20.60 4.45
N ASN A 498 3.78 -19.78 4.59
CA ASN A 498 2.60 -19.79 3.72
C ASN A 498 2.60 -18.65 2.71
N GLU A 499 3.75 -18.10 2.38
CA GLU A 499 3.86 -17.07 1.35
C GLU A 499 3.79 -17.69 -0.05
N GLU A 500 2.89 -17.15 -0.88
CA GLU A 500 2.71 -17.56 -2.27
C GLU A 500 2.81 -16.36 -3.20
N GLU A 501 3.42 -16.56 -4.40
CA GLU A 501 3.44 -15.51 -5.42
C GLU A 501 2.04 -15.29 -5.98
N ASN A 502 1.48 -14.11 -5.71
CA ASN A 502 0.13 -13.73 -6.07
C ASN A 502 0.12 -12.38 -6.79
N ALA A 503 0.02 -12.42 -8.11
CA ALA A 503 0.11 -11.23 -8.93
C ALA A 503 -1.14 -10.35 -8.84
N ILE A 504 -2.32 -10.93 -9.08
CA ILE A 504 -3.58 -10.20 -9.25
C ILE A 504 -4.72 -10.96 -8.58
N VAL A 505 -5.59 -10.25 -7.89
CA VAL A 505 -6.89 -10.74 -7.42
C VAL A 505 -8.00 -9.86 -7.99
N LEU A 506 -8.98 -10.46 -8.62
CA LEU A 506 -10.16 -9.83 -9.19
C LEU A 506 -11.40 -10.29 -8.43
N MET A 507 -12.28 -9.37 -8.04
CA MET A 507 -13.41 -9.66 -7.16
C MET A 507 -14.66 -8.82 -7.47
N GLY A 508 -15.86 -9.36 -7.15
CA GLY A 508 -17.10 -8.61 -6.94
C GLY A 508 -17.39 -8.44 -5.46
N TRP A 509 -18.15 -7.44 -5.08
CA TRP A 509 -18.39 -7.11 -3.66
C TRP A 509 -19.54 -7.88 -2.98
N ASP A 510 -20.52 -8.42 -3.71
CA ASP A 510 -21.74 -8.92 -3.10
C ASP A 510 -21.61 -10.37 -2.58
N PRO A 511 -21.79 -10.65 -1.27
CA PRO A 511 -21.80 -12.01 -0.75
C PRO A 511 -23.01 -12.85 -1.21
N ASN A 512 -24.05 -12.21 -1.78
CA ASN A 512 -25.21 -12.86 -2.38
C ASN A 512 -25.22 -12.56 -3.89
N LEU A 513 -24.15 -12.95 -4.58
CA LEU A 513 -23.98 -12.67 -6.00
C LEU A 513 -25.22 -13.01 -6.82
N THR A 514 -25.68 -12.02 -7.58
CA THR A 514 -26.78 -12.14 -8.51
C THR A 514 -26.26 -11.82 -9.91
N GLU A 515 -27.10 -12.05 -10.95
CA GLU A 515 -26.78 -11.63 -12.32
C GLU A 515 -26.57 -10.11 -12.46
N ASP A 516 -26.95 -9.34 -11.45
CA ASP A 516 -26.77 -7.89 -11.35
C ASP A 516 -25.46 -7.45 -10.65
N THR A 517 -24.63 -8.39 -10.21
CA THR A 517 -23.35 -8.08 -9.54
C THR A 517 -22.27 -7.79 -10.59
N GLY A 518 -21.65 -6.63 -10.51
CA GLY A 518 -20.46 -6.31 -11.30
C GLY A 518 -19.19 -6.91 -10.69
N PHE A 519 -18.20 -7.20 -11.54
CA PHE A 519 -16.90 -7.74 -11.17
C PHE A 519 -15.77 -6.83 -11.66
N ALA A 520 -14.59 -6.99 -11.09
CA ALA A 520 -13.38 -6.45 -11.67
C ALA A 520 -12.89 -7.42 -12.75
N ASP A 521 -12.92 -7.05 -14.00
CA ASP A 521 -12.47 -7.86 -15.13
C ASP A 521 -11.05 -7.46 -15.59
N LEU A 522 -10.28 -8.44 -16.07
CA LEU A 522 -8.93 -8.25 -16.56
C LEU A 522 -8.89 -8.31 -18.09
N HIS A 523 -8.41 -7.26 -18.72
CA HIS A 523 -8.19 -7.19 -20.15
C HIS A 523 -6.68 -7.26 -20.44
N LEU A 524 -6.23 -8.29 -21.16
CA LEU A 524 -4.85 -8.51 -21.54
C LEU A 524 -4.64 -8.25 -23.03
N SER A 525 -3.66 -7.43 -23.38
CA SER A 525 -3.21 -7.20 -24.76
C SER A 525 -1.69 -7.00 -24.81
N ASP A 526 -1.14 -6.95 -26.00
CA ASP A 526 0.27 -6.69 -26.29
C ASP A 526 1.25 -7.61 -25.52
N SER A 527 2.20 -7.09 -24.74
CA SER A 527 3.30 -7.89 -24.19
C SER A 527 3.47 -7.76 -22.66
N PRO A 528 2.46 -8.01 -21.82
CA PRO A 528 2.61 -7.99 -20.40
C PRO A 528 3.45 -9.19 -19.90
N VAL A 529 4.20 -8.99 -18.81
CA VAL A 529 4.89 -10.07 -18.09
C VAL A 529 4.25 -10.22 -16.72
N ILE A 530 3.60 -11.34 -16.47
CA ILE A 530 2.91 -11.61 -15.21
C ILE A 530 3.42 -12.94 -14.66
N THR A 531 4.01 -12.95 -13.46
CA THR A 531 4.34 -14.17 -12.71
C THR A 531 3.53 -14.25 -11.43
N GLY A 532 3.32 -15.48 -10.94
CA GLY A 532 2.41 -15.73 -9.84
C GLY A 532 0.95 -15.93 -10.31
N SER A 533 0.04 -16.10 -9.37
CA SER A 533 -1.35 -16.40 -9.67
C SER A 533 -2.16 -15.15 -10.03
N VAL A 534 -3.07 -15.30 -11.00
CA VAL A 534 -4.22 -14.42 -11.22
C VAL A 534 -5.44 -15.11 -10.61
N THR A 535 -5.92 -14.62 -9.48
CA THR A 535 -7.05 -15.19 -8.76
C THR A 535 -8.36 -14.55 -9.20
N LEU A 536 -9.29 -15.37 -9.67
CA LEU A 536 -10.65 -14.98 -10.00
C LEU A 536 -11.53 -15.33 -8.79
N SER A 537 -11.98 -14.33 -8.04
CA SER A 537 -12.87 -14.53 -6.89
C SER A 537 -14.31 -14.73 -7.39
N ASP A 538 -14.58 -15.95 -7.79
CA ASP A 538 -15.88 -16.41 -8.21
C ASP A 538 -16.74 -16.84 -7.00
N ASP A 539 -18.06 -16.74 -7.13
CA ASP A 539 -19.05 -17.30 -6.23
C ASP A 539 -20.22 -17.87 -7.04
N ASN A 540 -20.84 -18.88 -6.48
CA ASN A 540 -22.04 -19.61 -6.92
C ASN A 540 -22.46 -19.67 -8.41
N ASN A 541 -22.49 -18.63 -9.21
CA ASN A 541 -22.86 -18.65 -10.63
C ASN A 541 -22.16 -17.59 -11.46
N TYR A 542 -21.43 -16.67 -10.83
CA TYR A 542 -20.88 -15.51 -11.45
C TYR A 542 -19.44 -15.28 -10.97
N GLY A 543 -18.63 -14.63 -11.76
CA GLY A 543 -17.26 -14.33 -11.39
C GLY A 543 -16.58 -13.38 -12.38
N PRO A 544 -15.45 -12.81 -12.02
CA PRO A 544 -14.62 -12.01 -12.92
C PRO A 544 -14.06 -12.85 -14.06
N ARG A 545 -13.67 -12.19 -15.15
CA ARG A 545 -13.14 -12.83 -16.36
C ARG A 545 -11.82 -12.20 -16.80
N ILE A 546 -11.05 -12.97 -17.53
CA ILE A 546 -9.89 -12.49 -18.29
C ILE A 546 -10.30 -12.38 -19.76
N TYR A 547 -10.28 -11.19 -20.31
CA TYR A 547 -10.50 -10.95 -21.73
C TYR A 547 -9.16 -10.88 -22.48
N VAL A 548 -9.01 -11.67 -23.50
CA VAL A 548 -7.78 -11.78 -24.30
C VAL A 548 -7.91 -11.00 -25.59
N GLY A 549 -7.13 -9.92 -25.71
CA GLY A 549 -7.04 -9.10 -26.92
C GLY A 549 -6.26 -9.76 -28.06
N LYS A 550 -6.52 -9.35 -29.29
CA LYS A 550 -5.87 -9.89 -30.51
C LYS A 550 -4.33 -9.74 -30.54
N SER A 551 -3.82 -8.73 -29.87
CA SER A 551 -2.41 -8.37 -29.86
C SER A 551 -1.61 -9.04 -28.75
N LEU A 552 -2.24 -9.89 -27.90
CA LEU A 552 -1.56 -10.52 -26.78
C LEU A 552 -0.38 -11.39 -27.23
N GLN A 553 0.80 -11.11 -26.70
CA GLN A 553 2.03 -11.86 -26.91
C GLN A 553 2.68 -12.10 -25.54
N LEU A 554 2.46 -13.26 -24.97
CA LEU A 554 3.16 -13.67 -23.76
C LEU A 554 4.52 -14.28 -24.16
N SER A 555 5.61 -13.68 -23.66
CA SER A 555 6.90 -14.32 -23.74
C SER A 555 6.89 -15.59 -22.89
N ASP A 556 7.54 -16.68 -23.32
CA ASP A 556 7.75 -18.03 -22.71
C ASP A 556 7.09 -18.38 -21.35
N LYS A 557 6.25 -17.55 -20.80
CA LYS A 557 5.59 -17.75 -19.49
C LYS A 557 4.09 -17.88 -19.66
N HIS A 558 3.54 -18.84 -18.91
CA HIS A 558 2.10 -19.08 -18.86
C HIS A 558 1.53 -18.38 -17.64
N ILE A 559 0.30 -17.87 -17.74
CA ILE A 559 -0.41 -17.25 -16.63
C ILE A 559 -1.13 -18.36 -15.85
N LEU A 560 -0.80 -18.46 -14.56
CA LEU A 560 -1.51 -19.31 -13.62
C LEU A 560 -2.81 -18.61 -13.22
N VAL A 561 -3.94 -19.25 -13.53
CA VAL A 561 -5.26 -18.75 -13.14
C VAL A 561 -5.82 -19.64 -12.02
N THR A 562 -6.17 -19.03 -10.89
CA THR A 562 -6.73 -19.72 -9.74
C THR A 562 -8.14 -19.22 -9.43
N PRO A 563 -9.12 -20.11 -9.20
CA PRO A 563 -10.45 -19.69 -8.73
C PRO A 563 -10.45 -19.57 -7.20
N THR A 564 -11.41 -18.86 -6.64
CA THR A 564 -11.71 -18.97 -5.20
C THR A 564 -12.51 -20.24 -4.90
N TYR A 565 -13.51 -20.53 -5.71
CA TYR A 565 -14.38 -21.72 -5.58
C TYR A 565 -14.24 -22.69 -6.74
N GLY A 566 -13.92 -22.20 -7.94
CA GLY A 566 -13.72 -23.02 -9.14
C GLY A 566 -14.98 -23.74 -9.60
N LYS A 567 -16.12 -23.05 -9.56
CA LYS A 567 -17.39 -23.64 -9.97
C LYS A 567 -17.35 -24.06 -11.43
N ALA A 568 -17.74 -25.28 -11.71
CA ALA A 568 -17.80 -25.81 -13.07
C ALA A 568 -18.70 -24.96 -13.97
N ASP A 569 -18.32 -24.87 -15.25
CA ASP A 569 -18.98 -24.11 -16.33
C ASP A 569 -18.88 -22.59 -16.25
N LEU A 570 -18.33 -21.99 -15.18
CA LEU A 570 -18.04 -20.56 -15.17
C LEU A 570 -16.90 -20.25 -16.14
N ILE A 571 -17.07 -19.15 -16.88
CA ILE A 571 -16.07 -18.64 -17.80
C ILE A 571 -14.96 -17.97 -17.00
N ALA A 572 -13.73 -18.45 -17.17
CA ALA A 572 -12.52 -17.85 -16.60
C ALA A 572 -11.82 -16.94 -17.60
N VAL A 573 -11.73 -17.38 -18.88
CA VAL A 573 -11.06 -16.63 -19.93
C VAL A 573 -11.98 -16.55 -21.14
N GLU A 574 -12.08 -15.37 -21.73
CA GLU A 574 -12.85 -15.11 -22.95
C GLU A 574 -11.94 -14.57 -24.04
N TYR A 575 -11.96 -15.23 -25.19
CA TYR A 575 -11.25 -14.80 -26.39
C TYR A 575 -12.20 -14.13 -27.36
N GLU A 576 -11.68 -13.41 -28.32
CA GLU A 576 -12.50 -12.78 -29.35
C GLU A 576 -13.29 -13.79 -30.18
N ASN A 577 -12.65 -14.92 -30.53
CA ASN A 577 -13.25 -16.00 -31.33
C ASN A 577 -12.53 -17.35 -31.07
N ASP A 578 -13.07 -18.44 -31.63
CA ASP A 578 -12.58 -19.79 -31.46
C ASP A 578 -11.13 -19.98 -31.95
N SER A 579 -10.74 -19.33 -33.02
CA SER A 579 -9.38 -19.42 -33.58
C SER A 579 -8.35 -18.74 -32.65
N ALA A 580 -8.72 -17.65 -31.99
CA ALA A 580 -7.88 -17.02 -30.98
C ALA A 580 -7.76 -17.93 -29.74
N ALA A 581 -8.84 -18.55 -29.31
CA ALA A 581 -8.82 -19.51 -28.21
C ALA A 581 -7.88 -20.70 -28.54
N GLU A 582 -7.96 -21.25 -29.74
CA GLU A 582 -7.12 -22.36 -30.18
C GLU A 582 -5.60 -21.99 -30.20
N SER A 583 -5.30 -20.74 -30.52
CA SER A 583 -3.92 -20.23 -30.58
C SER A 583 -3.32 -19.95 -29.20
N PHE A 584 -4.14 -19.56 -28.19
CA PHE A 584 -3.67 -19.04 -26.91
C PHE A 584 -4.11 -19.87 -25.70
N GLU A 585 -4.92 -20.92 -25.84
CA GLU A 585 -5.42 -21.71 -24.69
C GLU A 585 -4.29 -22.27 -23.82
N SER A 586 -3.16 -22.65 -24.42
CA SER A 586 -2.00 -23.18 -23.71
C SER A 586 -1.26 -22.13 -22.87
N GLN A 587 -1.54 -20.86 -23.03
CA GLN A 587 -0.92 -19.78 -22.25
C GLN A 587 -1.56 -19.58 -20.87
N PHE A 588 -2.71 -20.22 -20.63
CA PHE A 588 -3.39 -20.21 -19.36
C PHE A 588 -3.46 -21.60 -18.74
N TYR A 589 -3.14 -21.74 -17.49
CA TYR A 589 -3.21 -23.01 -16.77
C TYR A 589 -3.74 -22.83 -15.35
N SER A 590 -4.13 -23.91 -14.71
CA SER A 590 -4.59 -23.93 -13.33
C SER A 590 -3.82 -25.00 -12.55
N ASN A 591 -3.54 -24.77 -11.28
CA ASN A 591 -2.69 -25.60 -10.44
C ASN A 591 -3.43 -26.72 -9.65
N GLY A 592 -4.59 -27.16 -10.13
CA GLY A 592 -5.20 -28.40 -9.65
C GLY A 592 -6.42 -28.25 -8.75
N MET A 593 -6.86 -27.03 -8.38
CA MET A 593 -8.15 -26.87 -7.69
C MET A 593 -9.32 -27.09 -8.64
N SER A 594 -9.24 -26.54 -9.83
CA SER A 594 -10.07 -26.83 -10.99
C SER A 594 -9.20 -26.75 -12.23
N LYS A 595 -9.61 -27.38 -13.32
CA LYS A 595 -8.91 -27.25 -14.60
C LYS A 595 -9.66 -26.33 -15.54
N LEU A 596 -8.92 -25.64 -16.39
CA LEU A 596 -9.48 -24.89 -17.51
C LEU A 596 -9.75 -25.84 -18.67
N VAL A 597 -10.91 -25.76 -19.28
CA VAL A 597 -11.32 -26.56 -20.43
C VAL A 597 -11.91 -25.61 -21.49
N ARG A 598 -11.47 -25.78 -22.75
CA ARG A 598 -11.97 -24.98 -23.87
C ARG A 598 -13.40 -25.37 -24.24
N ASP A 599 -14.23 -24.36 -24.41
CA ASP A 599 -15.59 -24.46 -24.96
C ASP A 599 -15.80 -23.29 -25.92
N GLY A 600 -15.58 -23.55 -27.21
CA GLY A 600 -15.57 -22.51 -28.24
C GLY A 600 -14.50 -21.44 -27.96
N LYS A 601 -14.92 -20.18 -27.86
CA LYS A 601 -14.06 -19.05 -27.53
C LYS A 601 -13.75 -18.85 -26.05
N TYR A 602 -14.16 -19.76 -25.19
CA TYR A 602 -14.03 -19.66 -23.75
C TYR A 602 -13.10 -20.72 -23.16
N LEU A 603 -12.39 -20.38 -22.10
CA LEU A 603 -11.90 -21.35 -21.12
C LEU A 603 -12.81 -21.28 -19.89
N LYS A 604 -13.41 -22.43 -19.57
CA LYS A 604 -14.31 -22.61 -18.43
C LYS A 604 -13.65 -23.46 -17.36
N TRP A 605 -14.05 -23.24 -16.12
CA TRP A 605 -13.70 -24.15 -15.04
C TRP A 605 -14.38 -25.51 -15.23
N ALA A 606 -13.65 -26.58 -14.97
CA ALA A 606 -14.18 -27.94 -14.94
C ALA A 606 -13.74 -28.62 -13.63
N LEU A 607 -14.61 -29.48 -13.09
CA LEU A 607 -14.28 -30.26 -11.91
C LEU A 607 -13.06 -31.16 -12.20
N VAL A 608 -12.09 -31.08 -11.34
CA VAL A 608 -11.02 -32.09 -11.26
C VAL A 608 -11.64 -33.38 -10.76
N LYS A 609 -11.20 -34.52 -11.29
CA LYS A 609 -11.65 -35.83 -10.80
C LYS A 609 -11.37 -35.98 -9.32
N PRO A 610 -12.23 -36.61 -8.53
CA PRO A 610 -11.97 -36.91 -7.14
C PRO A 610 -10.73 -37.81 -7.02
N LYS A 611 -9.95 -37.64 -5.97
CA LYS A 611 -8.94 -38.62 -5.59
C LYS A 611 -9.62 -39.71 -4.80
N VAL A 612 -9.62 -40.93 -5.34
CA VAL A 612 -10.26 -42.08 -4.73
C VAL A 612 -9.19 -43.04 -4.24
N GLN A 613 -9.31 -43.46 -3.02
CA GLN A 613 -8.49 -44.50 -2.43
C GLN A 613 -9.39 -45.53 -1.81
N VAL A 614 -9.04 -46.80 -2.00
CA VAL A 614 -9.76 -47.87 -1.32
C VAL A 614 -8.75 -48.59 -0.40
N SER A 615 -9.19 -48.85 0.81
CA SER A 615 -8.42 -49.56 1.82
C SER A 615 -9.29 -50.69 2.43
N ALA A 616 -8.61 -51.70 2.92
CA ALA A 616 -9.21 -52.76 3.70
C ALA A 616 -8.84 -52.60 5.18
N ASP A 617 -9.75 -52.91 6.08
CA ASP A 617 -9.50 -52.90 7.53
C ASP A 617 -8.49 -54.01 7.92
N LYS A 618 -8.32 -55.02 7.04
CA LYS A 618 -7.42 -56.13 7.19
C LYS A 618 -6.80 -56.51 5.85
N GLU A 619 -5.54 -56.87 5.82
CA GLU A 619 -4.87 -57.33 4.59
C GLU A 619 -5.28 -58.71 4.13
N LYS A 620 -5.73 -59.58 5.06
CA LYS A 620 -6.18 -60.91 4.79
C LYS A 620 -7.46 -61.21 5.61
N GLY A 621 -8.37 -61.98 5.03
CA GLY A 621 -9.54 -62.50 5.70
C GLY A 621 -9.28 -63.94 6.17
N CYS A 622 -9.99 -64.36 7.23
CA CYS A 622 -10.12 -65.77 7.53
C CYS A 622 -11.58 -66.18 7.29
N PRO A 623 -11.87 -67.49 7.09
CA PRO A 623 -13.21 -67.95 6.72
C PRO A 623 -14.34 -67.52 7.66
N SER A 624 -14.03 -67.17 8.91
CA SER A 624 -14.99 -66.65 9.92
C SER A 624 -14.98 -65.13 10.08
N SER A 625 -14.10 -64.39 9.36
CA SER A 625 -13.89 -62.98 9.54
C SER A 625 -14.14 -62.22 8.25
N LYS A 626 -15.04 -61.27 8.28
CA LYS A 626 -15.30 -60.38 7.15
C LYS A 626 -14.24 -59.26 7.07
N ILE A 627 -13.97 -58.80 5.86
CA ILE A 627 -13.13 -57.65 5.59
C ILE A 627 -14.05 -56.45 5.29
N VAL A 628 -13.76 -55.29 5.86
CA VAL A 628 -14.45 -54.04 5.53
C VAL A 628 -13.56 -53.22 4.61
N LEU A 629 -14.04 -53.01 3.40
CA LEU A 629 -13.42 -52.06 2.47
C LEU A 629 -13.99 -50.66 2.71
N THR A 630 -13.11 -49.68 2.75
CA THR A 630 -13.49 -48.28 2.88
C THR A 630 -12.94 -47.53 1.69
N ALA A 631 -13.83 -46.86 0.97
CA ALA A 631 -13.47 -45.93 -0.10
C ALA A 631 -13.38 -44.53 0.48
N LYS A 632 -12.19 -43.94 0.45
CA LYS A 632 -11.97 -42.54 0.81
C LYS A 632 -11.87 -41.72 -0.47
N ALA A 633 -12.86 -40.88 -0.68
CA ALA A 633 -12.81 -39.87 -1.73
C ALA A 633 -12.43 -38.50 -1.15
N THR A 634 -11.67 -37.73 -1.89
CA THR A 634 -11.36 -36.33 -1.59
C THR A 634 -11.33 -35.53 -2.88
N HIS A 635 -11.79 -34.32 -2.80
CA HIS A 635 -11.75 -33.38 -3.90
C HIS A 635 -11.18 -32.04 -3.44
N VAL A 636 -10.54 -31.30 -4.32
CA VAL A 636 -9.97 -29.97 -4.02
C VAL A 636 -11.03 -28.92 -3.62
N LEU A 637 -12.31 -29.24 -3.86
CA LEU A 637 -13.46 -28.39 -3.52
C LEU A 637 -14.35 -29.00 -2.43
N ASP A 638 -13.86 -29.91 -1.60
CA ASP A 638 -14.66 -30.55 -0.54
C ASP A 638 -15.32 -29.54 0.40
N ASP A 639 -14.61 -28.45 0.74
CA ASP A 639 -15.09 -27.34 1.57
C ASP A 639 -16.16 -26.47 0.88
N LYS A 640 -16.43 -26.70 -0.41
CA LYS A 640 -17.37 -25.94 -1.25
C LYS A 640 -18.62 -26.73 -1.64
N GLY A 641 -18.97 -27.74 -0.88
CA GLY A 641 -20.23 -28.47 -1.02
C GLY A 641 -20.25 -29.54 -2.12
N ILE A 642 -19.10 -30.16 -2.38
CA ILE A 642 -19.05 -31.39 -3.20
C ILE A 642 -19.77 -32.52 -2.44
N THR A 643 -20.57 -33.26 -3.17
CA THR A 643 -21.22 -34.49 -2.67
C THR A 643 -20.66 -35.69 -3.41
N TYR A 644 -20.58 -36.82 -2.71
CA TYR A 644 -20.06 -38.07 -3.28
C TYR A 644 -21.16 -39.12 -3.33
N SER A 645 -21.18 -39.90 -4.44
CA SER A 645 -21.92 -41.15 -4.56
C SER A 645 -20.97 -42.27 -4.94
N TYR A 646 -21.25 -43.48 -4.48
CA TYR A 646 -20.39 -44.63 -4.61
C TYR A 646 -21.15 -45.77 -5.30
N GLN A 647 -20.46 -46.57 -6.11
CA GLN A 647 -20.95 -47.83 -6.66
C GLN A 647 -19.80 -48.86 -6.63
N TRP A 648 -20.06 -49.98 -5.98
CA TRP A 648 -19.09 -51.07 -5.88
C TRP A 648 -19.29 -52.16 -6.94
N TYR A 649 -18.17 -52.74 -7.34
CA TYR A 649 -18.08 -53.87 -8.29
C TYR A 649 -17.19 -54.96 -7.71
N LYS A 650 -17.47 -56.22 -8.05
CA LYS A 650 -16.56 -57.38 -7.80
C LYS A 650 -16.26 -58.03 -9.13
N ASP A 651 -15.00 -58.21 -9.45
CA ASP A 651 -14.50 -58.82 -10.70
C ASP A 651 -15.23 -58.23 -11.94
N ASP A 652 -15.31 -56.87 -11.97
CA ASP A 652 -16.04 -56.02 -12.93
C ASP A 652 -17.57 -56.21 -13.00
N GLN A 653 -18.16 -57.02 -12.12
CA GLN A 653 -19.62 -57.15 -12.00
C GLN A 653 -20.14 -56.18 -10.95
N ILE A 654 -21.22 -55.47 -11.30
CA ILE A 654 -21.85 -54.51 -10.40
C ILE A 654 -22.44 -55.22 -9.17
N LEU A 655 -22.15 -54.68 -8.00
CA LEU A 655 -22.77 -55.11 -6.75
C LEU A 655 -24.01 -54.24 -6.50
N ASN A 656 -25.18 -54.74 -6.90
CA ASN A 656 -26.43 -54.00 -6.77
C ASN A 656 -26.68 -53.59 -5.32
N SER A 657 -27.13 -52.33 -5.12
CA SER A 657 -27.41 -51.72 -3.80
C SER A 657 -26.17 -51.50 -2.89
N GLN A 658 -24.96 -51.71 -3.38
CA GLN A 658 -23.72 -51.38 -2.64
C GLN A 658 -23.26 -50.00 -3.07
N THR A 659 -23.86 -48.95 -2.45
CA THR A 659 -23.67 -47.55 -2.79
C THR A 659 -23.13 -46.72 -1.61
N GLY A 660 -22.69 -47.37 -0.56
CA GLY A 660 -22.08 -46.73 0.61
C GLY A 660 -20.59 -46.54 0.45
N GLU A 661 -20.02 -45.66 1.28
CA GLU A 661 -18.58 -45.46 1.43
C GLU A 661 -17.85 -46.75 1.84
N THR A 662 -18.52 -47.67 2.49
CA THR A 662 -17.95 -48.94 2.95
C THR A 662 -18.66 -50.14 2.30
N LEU A 663 -17.86 -51.18 2.07
CA LEU A 663 -18.34 -52.48 1.59
C LEU A 663 -17.81 -53.60 2.48
N THR A 664 -18.68 -54.45 3.00
CA THR A 664 -18.25 -55.64 3.75
C THR A 664 -18.19 -56.88 2.85
N VAL A 665 -17.03 -57.49 2.77
CA VAL A 665 -16.77 -58.63 1.88
C VAL A 665 -16.35 -59.88 2.67
N SER A 666 -16.68 -61.06 2.11
CA SER A 666 -16.38 -62.39 2.68
C SER A 666 -15.74 -63.32 1.65
N GLU A 667 -15.41 -62.83 0.48
CA GLU A 667 -14.89 -63.65 -0.63
C GLU A 667 -13.67 -62.92 -1.25
N ALA A 668 -12.71 -63.70 -1.76
CA ALA A 668 -11.60 -63.22 -2.56
C ALA A 668 -12.13 -62.63 -3.89
N GLY A 669 -11.38 -61.69 -4.45
CA GLY A 669 -11.69 -61.09 -5.74
C GLY A 669 -11.08 -59.69 -5.87
N THR A 670 -11.26 -59.09 -7.03
CA THR A 670 -10.89 -57.67 -7.28
C THR A 670 -12.15 -56.82 -7.02
N TYR A 671 -12.08 -56.01 -6.01
CA TYR A 671 -13.12 -55.02 -5.70
C TYR A 671 -12.78 -53.68 -6.24
N LYS A 672 -13.68 -53.08 -7.01
CA LYS A 672 -13.57 -51.74 -7.59
C LYS A 672 -14.70 -50.85 -7.07
N VAL A 673 -14.34 -49.65 -6.66
CA VAL A 673 -15.32 -48.60 -6.36
C VAL A 673 -15.26 -47.53 -7.42
N GLU A 674 -16.39 -47.13 -7.93
CA GLU A 674 -16.61 -45.96 -8.74
C GLU A 674 -17.18 -44.86 -7.86
N VAL A 675 -16.53 -43.70 -7.82
CA VAL A 675 -16.94 -42.54 -7.02
C VAL A 675 -17.24 -41.38 -7.94
N THR A 676 -18.43 -40.84 -7.86
CA THR A 676 -18.85 -39.66 -8.58
C THR A 676 -18.91 -38.46 -7.61
N ALA A 677 -18.08 -37.47 -7.84
CA ALA A 677 -18.17 -36.19 -7.19
C ALA A 677 -19.15 -35.28 -7.95
N THR A 678 -20.09 -34.69 -7.25
CA THR A 678 -21.12 -33.82 -7.82
C THR A 678 -21.05 -32.44 -7.18
N SER A 679 -20.89 -31.39 -8.00
CA SER A 679 -20.94 -29.99 -7.54
C SER A 679 -22.39 -29.58 -7.21
N GLN A 680 -22.53 -28.44 -6.50
CA GLN A 680 -23.86 -27.83 -6.27
C GLN A 680 -24.57 -27.46 -7.57
N ALA A 681 -23.88 -27.26 -8.67
CA ALA A 681 -24.43 -27.03 -10.00
C ALA A 681 -24.86 -28.34 -10.73
N GLY A 682 -24.69 -29.50 -10.10
CA GLY A 682 -25.01 -30.79 -10.71
C GLY A 682 -23.97 -31.28 -11.73
N VAL A 683 -22.84 -30.68 -11.85
CA VAL A 683 -21.74 -31.17 -12.73
C VAL A 683 -21.03 -32.33 -12.04
N ASN A 684 -20.87 -33.45 -12.75
CA ASN A 684 -20.34 -34.68 -12.23
C ASN A 684 -18.93 -34.97 -12.76
N SER A 685 -18.09 -35.50 -11.90
CA SER A 685 -16.77 -36.05 -12.26
C SER A 685 -16.55 -37.37 -11.55
N THR A 686 -16.15 -38.39 -12.30
CA THR A 686 -16.09 -39.77 -11.80
C THR A 686 -14.67 -40.32 -11.86
N GLU A 687 -14.23 -41.03 -10.81
CA GLU A 687 -12.96 -41.73 -10.72
C GLU A 687 -13.15 -43.08 -10.03
N THR A 688 -12.24 -44.03 -10.31
CA THR A 688 -12.30 -45.38 -9.78
C THR A 688 -11.06 -45.73 -8.99
N ALA A 689 -11.22 -46.61 -8.00
CA ALA A 689 -10.11 -47.26 -7.31
C ALA A 689 -10.40 -48.72 -7.11
N SER A 690 -9.38 -49.56 -7.09
CA SER A 690 -9.55 -51.00 -6.95
C SER A 690 -8.61 -51.56 -5.87
N ILE A 691 -9.05 -52.64 -5.25
CA ILE A 691 -8.25 -53.39 -4.27
C ILE A 691 -8.46 -54.91 -4.53
N VAL A 692 -7.36 -55.63 -4.45
CA VAL A 692 -7.42 -57.10 -4.57
C VAL A 692 -7.48 -57.71 -3.16
N ILE A 693 -8.51 -58.47 -2.89
CA ILE A 693 -8.62 -59.22 -1.65
C ILE A 693 -8.17 -60.66 -1.91
N PRO A 694 -7.09 -61.09 -1.22
CA PRO A 694 -6.58 -62.44 -1.39
C PRO A 694 -7.51 -63.49 -0.81
N ALA A 695 -7.21 -64.76 -1.08
CA ALA A 695 -7.92 -65.89 -0.49
C ALA A 695 -7.95 -65.75 1.04
N PHE A 696 -9.05 -66.15 1.61
CA PHE A 696 -9.27 -66.12 3.06
C PHE A 696 -8.55 -67.32 3.68
N GLU A 697 -7.41 -67.05 4.32
CA GLU A 697 -6.58 -68.07 4.97
C GLU A 697 -6.19 -67.54 6.37
N HIS A 698 -5.92 -68.45 7.28
CA HIS A 698 -5.39 -68.10 8.57
C HIS A 698 -3.95 -67.59 8.39
N SER A 699 -3.68 -66.43 8.87
CA SER A 699 -2.37 -65.82 8.89
C SER A 699 -2.03 -65.32 10.30
N TYR A 700 -1.01 -65.95 10.85
CA TYR A 700 -0.52 -65.53 12.15
C TYR A 700 0.46 -64.37 12.00
N SER A 701 0.37 -63.41 12.88
CA SER A 701 1.32 -62.30 13.04
C SER A 701 1.65 -62.09 14.50
N TRP A 702 2.85 -61.59 14.72
CA TRP A 702 3.27 -61.25 16.06
C TRP A 702 2.37 -60.14 16.63
N GLN A 703 1.86 -60.39 17.85
CA GLN A 703 1.24 -59.39 18.71
C GLN A 703 2.10 -59.17 19.96
N PHE A 704 1.92 -58.02 20.56
CA PHE A 704 2.74 -57.66 21.72
C PHE A 704 2.03 -56.58 22.57
N ASP A 705 2.30 -56.60 23.82
CA ASP A 705 2.04 -55.47 24.71
C ASP A 705 3.38 -54.86 25.16
N LYS A 706 3.42 -54.12 26.23
CA LYS A 706 4.67 -53.53 26.74
C LYS A 706 5.66 -54.57 27.34
N THR A 707 5.18 -55.76 27.60
CA THR A 707 5.92 -56.80 28.30
C THR A 707 6.12 -58.08 27.51
N ASN A 708 5.14 -58.44 26.68
CA ASN A 708 5.11 -59.76 26.04
C ASN A 708 4.74 -59.64 24.55
N HIS A 709 5.08 -60.68 23.79
CA HIS A 709 4.62 -60.88 22.44
C HIS A 709 3.98 -62.29 22.30
N TRP A 710 3.16 -62.42 21.31
CA TRP A 710 2.51 -63.68 20.93
C TRP A 710 2.15 -63.63 19.45
N GLU A 711 2.06 -64.76 18.82
CA GLU A 711 1.47 -64.82 17.52
C GLU A 711 -0.06 -64.74 17.60
N HIS A 712 -0.62 -63.80 16.88
CA HIS A 712 -2.04 -63.59 16.79
C HIS A 712 -2.48 -63.76 15.35
N CYS A 713 -3.48 -64.56 15.15
CA CYS A 713 -4.22 -64.52 13.90
C CYS A 713 -5.11 -63.26 13.95
N SER A 714 -4.60 -62.16 13.40
CA SER A 714 -5.29 -60.86 13.39
C SER A 714 -6.66 -60.90 12.70
N ILE A 715 -6.89 -61.94 11.93
CA ILE A 715 -8.07 -62.18 11.16
C ILE A 715 -9.06 -63.01 11.97
N GLY A 716 -8.59 -64.06 12.71
CA GLY A 716 -9.46 -64.91 13.51
C GLY A 716 -9.54 -64.53 14.98
N ASN A 717 -8.80 -63.58 15.44
CA ASN A 717 -8.70 -63.13 16.83
C ASN A 717 -8.19 -64.23 17.80
N GLU A 718 -7.32 -65.11 17.31
CA GLU A 718 -6.74 -66.20 18.07
C GLU A 718 -5.26 -65.88 18.43
N ASN A 719 -4.94 -66.16 19.64
CA ASN A 719 -3.58 -65.88 20.18
C ASN A 719 -2.86 -67.18 20.53
N THR A 720 -1.57 -67.24 20.22
CA THR A 720 -0.64 -68.22 20.80
C THR A 720 -0.25 -67.83 22.23
N THR A 721 0.56 -68.63 22.87
CA THR A 721 1.11 -68.34 24.23
C THR A 721 1.90 -67.02 24.22
N GLN A 722 1.74 -66.23 25.23
CA GLN A 722 2.46 -64.96 25.41
C GLN A 722 3.87 -65.21 25.92
N GLU A 723 4.89 -64.58 25.29
CA GLU A 723 6.31 -64.64 25.67
C GLU A 723 6.88 -63.22 25.85
N ALA A 724 7.89 -63.04 26.71
CA ALA A 724 8.50 -61.76 27.00
C ALA A 724 9.35 -61.22 25.80
N HIS A 725 9.37 -59.87 25.63
CA HIS A 725 10.14 -59.25 24.55
C HIS A 725 11.65 -59.40 24.69
N THR A 726 12.33 -59.64 23.55
CA THR A 726 13.77 -59.62 23.41
C THR A 726 14.21 -58.43 22.53
N PHE A 727 14.58 -57.30 23.20
CA PHE A 727 14.88 -56.04 22.51
C PHE A 727 16.34 -55.95 21.99
N GLY A 728 16.49 -55.28 20.82
CA GLY A 728 17.76 -54.81 20.31
C GLY A 728 18.18 -53.45 20.94
N ASN A 729 19.22 -52.83 20.38
CA ASN A 729 19.75 -51.56 20.84
C ASN A 729 18.88 -50.34 20.42
N TRP A 730 18.95 -49.22 21.18
CA TRP A 730 18.33 -47.97 20.82
C TRP A 730 18.93 -47.32 19.55
N VAL A 731 18.08 -46.86 18.62
CA VAL A 731 18.46 -46.17 17.39
C VAL A 731 17.76 -44.80 17.35
N VAL A 732 18.47 -43.76 17.02
CA VAL A 732 17.86 -42.42 16.84
C VAL A 732 17.26 -42.36 15.45
N THR A 733 15.94 -42.22 15.39
CA THR A 733 15.16 -42.20 14.14
C THR A 733 14.87 -40.80 13.63
N LYS A 734 14.93 -39.84 14.54
CA LYS A 734 14.72 -38.42 14.21
C LYS A 734 15.58 -37.55 15.11
N GLN A 735 16.42 -36.75 14.52
CA GLN A 735 17.14 -35.71 15.26
C GLN A 735 16.23 -34.57 15.63
N ALA A 736 16.39 -34.03 16.85
CA ALA A 736 15.66 -32.86 17.27
C ALA A 736 16.12 -31.61 16.52
N SER A 737 15.21 -30.76 16.14
CA SER A 737 15.48 -29.48 15.47
C SER A 737 14.72 -28.35 16.12
N ILE A 738 14.92 -27.16 15.64
CA ILE A 738 14.25 -25.95 16.16
C ILE A 738 12.74 -26.09 15.99
N GLY A 739 12.02 -26.08 17.12
CA GLY A 739 10.56 -26.21 17.17
C GLY A 739 10.01 -27.63 16.91
N ALA A 740 10.87 -28.60 16.73
CA ALA A 740 10.44 -29.98 16.52
C ALA A 740 11.24 -30.96 17.36
N GLU A 741 10.53 -31.81 18.06
CA GLU A 741 11.13 -32.89 18.88
C GLU A 741 11.73 -33.99 18.01
N GLY A 742 12.77 -34.60 18.50
CA GLY A 742 13.40 -35.79 17.95
C GLY A 742 12.83 -37.07 18.58
N GLU A 743 13.26 -38.20 18.06
CA GLU A 743 12.78 -39.53 18.50
C GLU A 743 13.90 -40.59 18.40
N LYS A 744 13.92 -41.49 19.34
CA LYS A 744 14.75 -42.72 19.30
C LYS A 744 13.90 -43.94 19.59
N GLU A 745 14.27 -45.06 19.05
CA GLU A 745 13.49 -46.27 19.19
C GLU A 745 14.38 -47.53 19.36
N ARG A 746 13.84 -48.59 19.92
CA ARG A 746 14.41 -49.93 19.93
C ARG A 746 13.35 -50.97 19.62
N THR A 747 13.77 -52.05 18.97
CA THR A 747 12.86 -53.07 18.43
C THR A 747 13.09 -54.44 19.03
N CYS A 748 12.04 -55.14 19.34
CA CYS A 748 12.10 -56.56 19.69
C CYS A 748 12.53 -57.40 18.48
N THR A 749 13.51 -58.26 18.66
CA THR A 749 14.10 -59.07 17.57
C THR A 749 13.23 -60.22 17.09
N VAL A 750 12.18 -60.54 17.82
CA VAL A 750 11.25 -61.61 17.50
C VAL A 750 9.99 -61.07 16.85
N CYS A 751 9.31 -60.15 17.53
CA CYS A 751 8.00 -59.64 17.07
C CYS A 751 8.04 -58.26 16.42
N GLY A 752 9.17 -57.58 16.45
CA GLY A 752 9.34 -56.24 15.88
C GLY A 752 8.73 -55.09 16.72
N TYR A 753 8.25 -55.35 17.96
CA TYR A 753 7.77 -54.28 18.83
C TYR A 753 8.83 -53.22 19.07
N THR A 754 8.44 -51.95 18.84
CA THR A 754 9.33 -50.83 19.00
C THR A 754 8.88 -49.95 20.16
N GLU A 755 9.82 -49.71 21.08
CA GLU A 755 9.67 -48.77 22.17
C GLU A 755 10.32 -47.45 21.80
N LYS A 756 9.61 -46.36 22.01
CA LYS A 756 10.07 -45.01 21.62
C LYS A 756 10.23 -44.06 22.78
N GLU A 757 11.17 -43.16 22.60
CA GLU A 757 11.44 -42.09 23.55
C GLU A 757 11.73 -40.78 22.82
N THR A 758 11.15 -39.70 23.30
CA THR A 758 11.27 -38.40 22.68
C THR A 758 12.54 -37.64 23.05
N ILE A 759 13.04 -36.85 22.13
CA ILE A 759 14.20 -35.96 22.28
C ILE A 759 13.73 -34.52 22.12
N PRO A 760 13.89 -33.65 23.12
CA PRO A 760 13.28 -32.30 23.12
C PRO A 760 13.75 -31.32 22.03
N SER A 761 12.89 -30.40 21.64
CA SER A 761 13.02 -29.44 20.52
C SER A 761 13.66 -28.08 20.85
N ILE A 762 14.06 -27.34 19.84
CA ILE A 762 14.76 -26.03 19.91
C ILE A 762 13.85 -24.88 19.44
N TYR A 763 13.88 -23.71 20.06
CA TYR A 763 12.94 -22.59 19.86
C TYR A 763 13.57 -21.28 19.32
N ILE A 764 12.86 -20.48 18.51
CA ILE A 764 13.24 -19.14 18.04
C ILE A 764 12.04 -18.16 17.94
N PRO A 765 12.20 -16.89 18.27
CA PRO A 765 11.08 -15.90 18.32
C PRO A 765 10.97 -14.89 17.13
N SER A 766 9.81 -14.22 17.00
CA SER A 766 9.42 -13.27 15.95
C SER A 766 9.18 -11.82 16.43
N TYR A 767 9.08 -10.85 15.53
CA TYR A 767 9.08 -9.41 15.83
C TYR A 767 7.81 -8.66 15.34
N PRO A 768 7.02 -8.05 16.22
CA PRO A 768 5.84 -7.26 15.84
C PRO A 768 6.09 -5.75 15.70
N VAL A 769 5.17 -5.05 15.06
CA VAL A 769 5.13 -3.60 14.89
C VAL A 769 4.66 -2.89 16.16
N THR A 770 5.28 -1.77 16.53
CA THR A 770 4.99 -1.03 17.78
C THR A 770 4.55 0.42 17.62
N GLY A 771 4.61 1.02 16.43
CA GLY A 771 4.17 2.40 16.24
C GLY A 771 4.30 2.96 14.82
N ILE A 772 3.76 4.15 14.63
CA ILE A 772 3.81 4.94 13.41
C ILE A 772 4.01 6.42 13.72
N LYS A 773 4.80 7.11 12.91
CA LYS A 773 5.06 8.56 13.00
C LYS A 773 4.55 9.23 11.73
N VAL A 774 3.88 10.33 11.85
CA VAL A 774 3.46 11.18 10.71
C VAL A 774 4.23 12.49 10.69
N SER A 775 4.37 13.06 9.52
CA SER A 775 5.17 14.28 9.32
C SER A 775 4.58 15.52 9.97
N GLN A 776 3.28 15.50 10.27
CA GLN A 776 2.57 16.57 10.98
C GLN A 776 1.25 16.07 11.57
N ASP A 777 0.95 16.42 12.83
CA ASP A 777 -0.29 16.04 13.52
C ASP A 777 -1.47 16.99 13.22
N THR A 778 -1.20 18.16 12.71
CA THR A 778 -2.22 19.14 12.28
C THR A 778 -1.72 20.01 11.14
N LEU A 779 -2.55 20.16 10.14
CA LEU A 779 -2.31 21.02 9.00
C LEU A 779 -3.59 21.83 8.73
N MET A 780 -3.47 23.15 8.63
CA MET A 780 -4.59 24.01 8.38
C MET A 780 -4.49 24.65 6.99
N LEU A 781 -5.45 24.36 6.14
CA LEU A 781 -5.58 24.98 4.83
C LEU A 781 -6.69 26.03 4.94
N THR A 782 -6.44 27.24 4.51
CA THR A 782 -7.30 28.40 4.80
C THR A 782 -7.93 29.01 3.57
N LYS A 783 -7.65 28.50 2.38
CA LYS A 783 -8.18 29.00 1.11
C LYS A 783 -8.67 27.88 0.20
N LYS A 784 -9.66 28.18 -0.61
CA LYS A 784 -10.17 27.29 -1.64
C LYS A 784 -9.04 26.93 -2.63
N ASP A 785 -8.91 25.65 -2.96
CA ASP A 785 -7.89 25.06 -3.87
C ASP A 785 -6.44 25.03 -3.35
N GLU A 786 -6.24 25.27 -2.08
CA GLU A 786 -4.93 25.11 -1.45
C GLU A 786 -4.59 23.61 -1.26
N THR A 787 -3.35 23.25 -1.47
CA THR A 787 -2.89 21.86 -1.36
C THR A 787 -1.72 21.71 -0.40
N ALA A 788 -1.66 20.60 0.28
CA ALA A 788 -0.54 20.27 1.16
C ALA A 788 -0.19 18.78 1.09
N GLN A 789 1.03 18.46 1.41
CA GLN A 789 1.54 17.08 1.35
C GLN A 789 1.90 16.54 2.74
N LEU A 790 1.55 15.30 2.99
CA LEU A 790 1.81 14.62 4.25
C LEU A 790 2.48 13.26 4.03
N SER A 791 3.31 12.82 4.95
CA SER A 791 3.99 11.52 4.91
C SER A 791 3.98 10.78 6.25
N ALA A 792 4.14 9.49 6.23
CA ALA A 792 4.15 8.65 7.43
C ALA A 792 5.18 7.51 7.40
N GLU A 793 5.73 7.17 8.55
CA GLU A 793 6.76 6.16 8.76
C GLU A 793 6.35 5.12 9.83
N VAL A 794 6.61 3.85 9.58
CA VAL A 794 6.39 2.74 10.54
C VAL A 794 7.59 2.51 11.45
N VAL A 795 7.33 2.15 12.71
CA VAL A 795 8.34 1.82 13.72
C VAL A 795 8.07 0.41 14.29
N PRO A 796 9.11 -0.42 14.34
CA PRO A 796 10.45 -0.29 13.75
C PRO A 796 10.45 -0.58 12.24
N SER A 797 11.40 -0.03 11.51
CA SER A 797 11.51 -0.09 10.04
C SER A 797 11.73 -1.51 9.44
N TYR A 798 11.93 -2.49 10.30
CA TYR A 798 12.13 -3.92 9.97
C TYR A 798 10.98 -4.81 10.44
N ALA A 799 9.83 -4.27 10.79
CA ALA A 799 8.66 -5.04 11.18
C ALA A 799 8.04 -5.76 9.97
N ASP A 800 7.42 -6.90 10.22
CA ASP A 800 6.95 -7.85 9.19
C ASP A 800 5.84 -7.28 8.27
N ASN A 801 5.29 -6.11 8.59
CA ASN A 801 4.26 -5.47 7.78
C ASN A 801 4.30 -3.93 7.85
N THR A 802 4.52 -3.29 6.71
CA THR A 802 4.87 -1.87 6.60
C THR A 802 3.95 -1.00 5.69
N ARG A 803 2.67 -1.27 5.51
CA ARG A 803 1.73 -0.53 4.63
C ARG A 803 0.81 0.50 5.29
N VAL A 804 0.58 1.60 4.68
CA VAL A 804 -0.19 2.76 5.22
C VAL A 804 -1.25 3.29 4.24
N THR A 805 -2.43 3.70 4.73
CA THR A 805 -3.55 4.26 3.93
C THR A 805 -4.16 5.53 4.54
N TRP A 806 -4.60 6.47 3.74
CA TRP A 806 -5.12 7.77 4.17
C TRP A 806 -6.60 8.01 3.80
N LYS A 807 -7.39 8.69 4.63
CA LYS A 807 -8.78 9.07 4.32
C LYS A 807 -9.25 10.38 4.99
N SER A 808 -9.98 11.23 4.27
CA SER A 808 -10.64 12.43 4.83
C SER A 808 -11.90 12.06 5.63
N SER A 809 -12.17 12.73 6.74
CA SER A 809 -13.44 12.59 7.48
C SER A 809 -14.58 13.37 6.84
N ASP A 810 -14.27 14.33 5.96
CA ASP A 810 -15.26 15.04 5.18
C ASP A 810 -14.70 15.48 3.82
N GLU A 811 -15.11 14.76 2.78
CA GLU A 811 -14.67 14.98 1.41
C GLU A 811 -15.32 16.17 0.70
N SER A 812 -16.32 16.80 1.32
CA SER A 812 -16.94 18.01 0.81
C SER A 812 -16.12 19.27 1.12
N VAL A 813 -15.26 19.17 2.11
CA VAL A 813 -14.43 20.27 2.60
C VAL A 813 -12.97 20.11 2.21
N VAL A 814 -12.47 18.88 2.23
CA VAL A 814 -11.08 18.57 1.87
C VAL A 814 -11.01 17.23 1.14
N ARG A 815 -10.54 17.21 -0.08
CA ARG A 815 -10.37 16.00 -0.87
C ARG A 815 -8.92 15.54 -0.86
N SER A 816 -8.75 14.29 -0.59
CA SER A 816 -7.50 13.62 -0.87
C SER A 816 -7.52 13.18 -2.31
N ASN A 817 -6.55 13.59 -3.02
CA ASN A 817 -6.33 13.13 -4.36
C ASN A 817 -5.32 12.01 -4.34
N LEU A 818 -5.77 10.83 -4.54
CA LEU A 818 -4.94 9.72 -4.80
C LEU A 818 -4.68 9.60 -6.28
N ARG A 819 -3.68 10.21 -6.68
CA ARG A 819 -2.83 9.62 -7.64
C ARG A 819 -1.80 8.80 -6.90
N THR A 820 -1.89 7.61 -7.25
CA THR A 820 -0.96 6.61 -6.97
C THR A 820 0.39 7.14 -6.85
N GLN A 821 0.77 7.14 -5.66
CA GLN A 821 2.15 7.15 -5.35
C GLN A 821 2.42 6.42 -4.11
N THR A 822 3.22 5.57 -4.38
CA THR A 822 4.25 5.09 -3.62
C THR A 822 4.73 6.18 -2.82
N LEU A 823 4.48 5.99 -1.73
CA LEU A 823 5.13 6.65 -0.71
C LEU A 823 6.20 5.80 -0.19
N ARG A 824 7.16 6.42 0.17
CA ARG A 824 8.35 5.92 0.70
C ARG A 824 8.58 6.44 2.09
N SER A 825 8.98 5.63 2.85
CA SER A 825 9.60 5.81 4.11
C SER A 825 10.86 6.62 4.06
#